data_fd5a5e6e9ef2d2e0a8653646e113727c
#
_entry.id   fd5a5e6e9ef2d2e0a8653646e113727c
#
_cell.length_a   1.000
_cell.length_b   1.000
_cell.length_c   1.000
_cell.angle_alpha   90.00
_cell.angle_beta   90.00
_cell.angle_gamma   90.00
#
_symmetry.space_group_name_H-M   'P 1'
#
loop_
_entity.id
_entity.type
_entity.pdbx_description
1 polymer ?
#
loop_
_entity_poly.entity_id
_entity_poly.type
_entity_poly.pdbx_seq_one_letter_code
_entity_poly.pdbx_strand_id
1 'polypeptide(L)'
;MTLRNITCAVTLCLLTLSGQAVGKTEVPPYKNKSLSIEKRVDDLMGRMTLREKVLQLQNRGAGRLDEIDRIFNGESYGCTHEMGTTAAECAAMYKELQQYMLTKTRLGIPIITSAEGIQGILQNNCTLFPHALAQGSTFNPALIQRMTEAAGEEAKVIGIHQILSPVLDIARELRWGRVEETFGEDPYLISEMGIAFINGYQKNRITCMPKHFVAHGTPSGGLNCAQVSGGERELRSLYLYPFRRVIKETNPLALMTCYSAYDGVAITGSPYYMTDILRGELGFKGYVYSDWGSVDRLKTFHAITPETDEAGRLALEAGVDLNIDSAYDNFERMVQDGRLDIKYIDLAVRRILTVKFQLGMFDAPYGDPKAVSKVVRSAEKVALAKEIADESAILLENKNQILPLDLAKYKSIAVVGPNSNQTIYGDYAWTTRDTKEGVTLLQGLKDVLGNKVTVRHAEGCDWWSSKKDKIAEAVEAVRGSDLAIVAVGTRSTYLGRSPKYSTTGEGFDLSSLELPGVQEELLQEIKKTGKPMVVVLIAGKPLAMPWVKENADALLVQWYGGEQQGRSLADILVGKVNPSGRLNVSFPRSTGNTPCFYNHFITDRNEPFDQPGSPEEPKGHYIFDAPDPLWSFGSGQSYTTFEYVDCALSDSVLTDKDQLTVTVKVKNTGKMDGKEVVQLYVRDRFSSVATPIRQLKAFRKDLIKAGATNTFTLKLPISELALWNARMQEVVEPGEFEIQIGSAADNIHFTKVITVKGK
;
A
#
# COMPACT_ATOMS: atom_id res chain seq x y z
N MET A 1 21.96 29.31 -112.74
CA MET A 1 21.88 27.92 -113.22
C MET A 1 21.99 27.02 -112.01
N THR A 2 20.92 26.25 -111.76
CA THR A 2 20.72 25.02 -110.94
C THR A 2 21.03 25.06 -109.42
N LEU A 3 19.94 25.13 -108.73
CA LEU A 3 19.81 24.77 -107.28
C LEU A 3 20.09 23.32 -107.02
N ARG A 4 20.68 23.04 -105.90
CA ARG A 4 20.57 21.71 -105.29
C ARG A 4 20.24 21.87 -103.78
N ASN A 5 19.10 21.26 -103.36
CA ASN A 5 18.59 21.16 -102.06
C ASN A 5 19.48 20.32 -101.14
N ILE A 6 19.69 20.82 -99.89
CA ILE A 6 20.20 19.97 -98.79
C ILE A 6 19.18 20.04 -97.68
N THR A 7 18.51 18.90 -97.45
CA THR A 7 17.58 18.65 -96.38
C THR A 7 18.35 18.35 -95.08
N CYS A 8 18.26 19.21 -94.08
CA CYS A 8 18.76 18.96 -92.71
C CYS A 8 17.72 18.16 -91.91
N ALA A 9 18.04 16.93 -91.57
CA ALA A 9 17.25 16.14 -90.64
C ALA A 9 17.61 16.57 -89.21
N VAL A 10 16.66 17.14 -88.46
CA VAL A 10 16.77 17.45 -87.01
C VAL A 10 16.34 16.19 -86.29
N THR A 11 17.29 15.47 -85.64
CA THR A 11 17.02 14.36 -84.74
C THR A 11 16.66 14.93 -83.36
N LEU A 12 15.40 14.80 -82.98
CA LEU A 12 14.87 15.17 -81.68
C LEU A 12 15.20 14.09 -80.64
N CYS A 13 16.23 14.27 -79.80
CA CYS A 13 16.48 13.44 -78.62
C CYS A 13 15.45 13.73 -77.54
N LEU A 14 14.48 12.83 -77.35
CA LEU A 14 13.58 12.78 -76.19
C LEU A 14 14.38 12.22 -74.99
N LEU A 15 14.82 13.09 -74.10
CA LEU A 15 15.29 12.73 -72.78
C LEU A 15 14.05 12.31 -71.96
N THR A 16 13.85 11.02 -71.79
CA THR A 16 12.93 10.46 -70.77
C THR A 16 13.52 10.72 -69.40
N LEU A 17 13.05 11.75 -68.70
CA LEU A 17 13.21 11.89 -67.28
C LEU A 17 12.45 10.74 -66.60
N SER A 18 13.16 9.68 -66.20
CA SER A 18 12.65 8.70 -65.23
C SER A 18 12.48 9.41 -63.90
N GLY A 19 11.28 9.93 -63.61
CA GLY A 19 10.89 10.33 -62.29
C GLY A 19 11.03 9.11 -61.33
N GLN A 20 12.05 9.11 -60.49
CA GLN A 20 12.04 8.25 -59.32
C GLN A 20 10.82 8.68 -58.51
N ALA A 21 9.80 7.82 -58.52
CA ALA A 21 8.71 7.90 -57.53
C ALA A 21 9.36 7.84 -56.13
N VAL A 22 9.34 8.95 -55.43
CA VAL A 22 9.62 8.96 -54.00
C VAL A 22 8.58 8.02 -53.41
N GLY A 23 8.97 6.78 -53.17
CA GLY A 23 8.14 5.77 -52.54
C GLY A 23 7.63 6.39 -51.23
N LYS A 24 6.31 6.47 -51.08
CA LYS A 24 5.71 6.71 -49.75
C LYS A 24 6.40 5.74 -48.82
N THR A 25 7.21 6.23 -47.90
CA THR A 25 7.78 5.42 -46.81
C THR A 25 6.61 4.79 -46.09
N GLU A 26 6.39 3.50 -46.34
CA GLU A 26 5.31 2.72 -45.75
C GLU A 26 5.49 2.76 -44.24
N VAL A 27 4.45 3.22 -43.51
CA VAL A 27 4.49 3.32 -42.05
C VAL A 27 4.72 1.91 -41.50
N PRO A 28 5.78 1.68 -40.72
CA PRO A 28 6.04 0.37 -40.15
C PRO A 28 4.83 -0.20 -39.43
N PRO A 29 4.52 -1.50 -39.55
CA PRO A 29 3.35 -2.11 -38.93
C PRO A 29 3.21 -1.83 -37.42
N TYR A 30 4.30 -1.79 -36.64
CA TYR A 30 4.23 -1.47 -35.23
C TYR A 30 3.75 -0.04 -34.94
N LYS A 31 3.86 0.89 -35.86
CA LYS A 31 3.33 2.27 -35.76
C LYS A 31 1.90 2.40 -36.26
N ASN A 32 1.35 1.35 -36.88
CA ASN A 32 -0.02 1.36 -37.40
C ASN A 32 -1.03 1.01 -36.29
N LYS A 33 -1.78 2.01 -35.84
CA LYS A 33 -2.79 1.89 -34.76
C LYS A 33 -3.97 0.96 -35.09
N SER A 34 -4.21 0.65 -36.36
CA SER A 34 -5.30 -0.25 -36.78
C SER A 34 -4.97 -1.73 -36.61
N LEU A 35 -3.69 -2.07 -36.39
CA LEU A 35 -3.26 -3.44 -36.15
C LEU A 35 -3.42 -3.82 -34.68
N SER A 36 -3.63 -5.13 -34.43
CA SER A 36 -3.66 -5.65 -33.06
C SER A 36 -2.31 -5.43 -32.36
N ILE A 37 -2.35 -5.32 -31.03
CA ILE A 37 -1.12 -5.15 -30.21
C ILE A 37 -0.14 -6.29 -30.50
N GLU A 38 -0.60 -7.53 -30.61
CA GLU A 38 0.23 -8.69 -30.91
C GLU A 38 1.02 -8.52 -32.22
N LYS A 39 0.34 -8.13 -33.31
CA LYS A 39 0.98 -7.87 -34.59
C LYS A 39 1.99 -6.72 -34.55
N ARG A 40 1.66 -5.68 -33.76
CA ARG A 40 2.57 -4.53 -33.55
C ARG A 40 3.83 -4.96 -32.78
N VAL A 41 3.67 -5.79 -31.73
CA VAL A 41 4.78 -6.35 -30.94
C VAL A 41 5.65 -7.25 -31.81
N ASP A 42 5.06 -8.16 -32.60
CA ASP A 42 5.81 -9.09 -33.46
C ASP A 42 6.66 -8.34 -34.50
N ASP A 43 6.09 -7.35 -35.17
CA ASP A 43 6.83 -6.52 -36.13
C ASP A 43 7.98 -5.74 -35.47
N LEU A 44 7.71 -5.14 -34.28
CA LEU A 44 8.73 -4.38 -33.56
C LEU A 44 9.87 -5.28 -33.09
N MET A 45 9.57 -6.42 -32.48
CA MET A 45 10.57 -7.38 -32.01
C MET A 45 11.44 -7.92 -33.14
N GLY A 46 10.85 -8.17 -34.32
CA GLY A 46 11.59 -8.59 -35.53
C GLY A 46 12.58 -7.54 -36.09
N ARG A 47 12.42 -6.28 -35.68
CA ARG A 47 13.31 -5.16 -36.06
C ARG A 47 14.41 -4.87 -35.05
N MET A 48 14.24 -5.35 -33.78
CA MET A 48 15.18 -5.07 -32.70
C MET A 48 16.45 -5.90 -32.81
N THR A 49 17.58 -5.25 -32.55
CA THR A 49 18.86 -5.92 -32.29
C THR A 49 18.87 -6.56 -30.90
N LEU A 50 19.81 -7.48 -30.65
CA LEU A 50 19.99 -8.06 -29.31
C LEU A 50 20.24 -6.97 -28.27
N ARG A 51 21.09 -5.99 -28.57
CA ARG A 51 21.37 -4.83 -27.69
C ARG A 51 20.08 -4.09 -27.33
N GLU A 52 19.25 -3.73 -28.30
CA GLU A 52 17.97 -3.04 -28.05
C GLU A 52 17.00 -3.88 -27.24
N LYS A 53 16.99 -5.20 -27.41
CA LYS A 53 16.18 -6.09 -26.56
C LYS A 53 16.65 -6.09 -25.11
N VAL A 54 17.95 -6.22 -24.86
CA VAL A 54 18.55 -6.21 -23.52
C VAL A 54 18.26 -4.90 -22.79
N LEU A 55 18.34 -3.76 -23.49
CA LEU A 55 18.04 -2.45 -22.91
C LEU A 55 16.57 -2.30 -22.48
N GLN A 56 15.64 -3.01 -23.13
CA GLN A 56 14.24 -3.00 -22.67
C GLN A 56 14.03 -3.73 -21.33
N LEU A 57 14.98 -4.55 -20.91
CA LEU A 57 14.94 -5.26 -19.63
C LEU A 57 15.58 -4.45 -18.48
N GLN A 58 15.96 -3.21 -18.74
CA GLN A 58 16.70 -2.37 -17.80
C GLN A 58 15.96 -1.09 -17.46
N ASN A 59 16.13 -0.65 -16.22
CA ASN A 59 15.78 0.69 -15.76
C ASN A 59 16.96 1.64 -15.95
N ARG A 60 16.69 2.89 -16.33
CA ARG A 60 17.70 3.92 -16.48
C ARG A 60 17.21 5.23 -15.90
N GLY A 61 17.89 5.75 -14.88
CA GLY A 61 17.60 7.07 -14.33
C GLY A 61 17.78 8.16 -15.41
N ALA A 62 16.84 9.08 -15.50
CA ALA A 62 16.86 10.14 -16.51
C ALA A 62 17.87 11.26 -16.18
N GLY A 63 18.29 11.39 -14.93
CA GLY A 63 19.18 12.43 -14.49
C GLY A 63 18.56 13.83 -14.61
N ARG A 64 19.34 14.79 -15.10
CA ARG A 64 18.86 16.15 -15.35
C ARG A 64 18.47 16.33 -16.81
N LEU A 65 17.62 17.31 -17.07
CA LEU A 65 17.11 17.61 -18.42
C LEU A 65 18.23 17.80 -19.47
N ASP A 66 19.30 18.47 -19.08
CA ASP A 66 20.49 18.74 -19.91
C ASP A 66 21.40 17.54 -20.10
N GLU A 67 21.15 16.44 -19.43
CA GLU A 67 21.95 15.21 -19.46
C GLU A 67 21.31 14.08 -20.29
N ILE A 68 20.07 14.22 -20.73
CA ILE A 68 19.30 13.15 -21.42
C ILE A 68 20.10 12.57 -22.60
N ASP A 69 20.66 13.40 -23.49
CA ASP A 69 21.42 12.94 -24.64
C ASP A 69 22.68 12.16 -24.24
N ARG A 70 23.38 12.63 -23.19
CA ARG A 70 24.57 11.94 -22.65
C ARG A 70 24.22 10.60 -21.98
N ILE A 71 23.12 10.54 -21.24
CA ILE A 71 22.71 9.35 -20.48
C ILE A 71 22.21 8.26 -21.42
N PHE A 72 21.36 8.61 -22.37
CA PHE A 72 20.70 7.65 -23.26
C PHE A 72 21.44 7.39 -24.55
N ASN A 73 22.24 8.32 -25.04
CA ASN A 73 23.16 8.16 -26.21
C ASN A 73 22.49 7.47 -27.41
N GLY A 74 21.25 7.83 -27.76
CA GLY A 74 20.50 7.23 -28.87
C GLY A 74 19.86 5.88 -28.56
N GLU A 75 19.95 5.38 -27.35
CA GLU A 75 19.37 4.11 -26.89
C GLU A 75 18.04 4.30 -26.14
N SER A 76 17.14 3.32 -26.23
CA SER A 76 15.87 3.30 -25.48
C SER A 76 15.86 2.16 -24.47
N TYR A 77 15.44 2.47 -23.24
CA TYR A 77 15.36 1.55 -22.11
C TYR A 77 13.92 1.15 -21.79
N GLY A 78 13.76 0.11 -20.96
CA GLY A 78 12.45 -0.37 -20.53
C GLY A 78 11.69 0.62 -19.71
N CYS A 79 12.33 1.10 -18.66
CA CYS A 79 11.73 1.96 -17.63
C CYS A 79 12.70 3.05 -17.15
N THR A 80 12.14 4.11 -16.57
CA THR A 80 12.85 5.12 -15.80
C THR A 80 12.04 5.51 -14.58
N HIS A 81 12.71 5.98 -13.54
CA HIS A 81 12.06 6.63 -12.41
C HIS A 81 12.86 7.87 -12.03
N GLU A 82 12.16 8.92 -11.68
CA GLU A 82 12.75 10.15 -11.20
C GLU A 82 12.04 10.63 -9.94
N MET A 83 12.84 11.11 -9.02
CA MET A 83 12.38 11.57 -7.71
C MET A 83 13.05 12.90 -7.37
N GLY A 84 12.33 13.73 -6.66
CA GLY A 84 12.96 14.85 -5.99
C GLY A 84 12.83 16.20 -6.64
N THR A 85 12.00 16.30 -7.65
CA THR A 85 11.66 17.59 -8.27
C THR A 85 10.22 17.97 -7.96
N THR A 86 9.82 19.17 -8.36
CA THR A 86 8.41 19.54 -8.36
C THR A 86 7.66 18.82 -9.47
N ALA A 87 6.34 18.67 -9.33
CA ALA A 87 5.49 18.07 -10.36
C ALA A 87 5.65 18.75 -11.73
N ALA A 88 5.87 20.07 -11.76
CA ALA A 88 6.07 20.81 -13.00
C ALA A 88 7.42 20.51 -13.67
N GLU A 89 8.49 20.46 -12.90
CA GLU A 89 9.83 20.08 -13.39
C GLU A 89 9.83 18.64 -13.90
N CYS A 90 9.23 17.71 -13.13
CA CYS A 90 9.10 16.31 -13.53
C CYS A 90 8.32 16.17 -14.84
N ALA A 91 7.18 16.89 -14.99
CA ALA A 91 6.37 16.86 -16.20
C ALA A 91 7.12 17.40 -17.43
N ALA A 92 7.91 18.45 -17.27
CA ALA A 92 8.76 18.99 -18.32
C ALA A 92 9.83 17.97 -18.73
N MET A 93 10.53 17.39 -17.77
CA MET A 93 11.57 16.38 -17.99
C MET A 93 11.02 15.14 -18.69
N TYR A 94 9.91 14.58 -18.22
CA TYR A 94 9.32 13.38 -18.85
C TYR A 94 8.85 13.64 -20.28
N LYS A 95 8.35 14.86 -20.55
CA LYS A 95 7.98 15.24 -21.92
C LYS A 95 9.20 15.24 -22.83
N GLU A 96 10.30 15.88 -22.44
CA GLU A 96 11.53 15.94 -23.22
C GLU A 96 12.14 14.54 -23.38
N LEU A 97 12.15 13.71 -22.33
CA LEU A 97 12.62 12.35 -22.38
C LEU A 97 11.83 11.50 -23.37
N GLN A 98 10.51 11.54 -23.34
CA GLN A 98 9.68 10.82 -24.31
C GLN A 98 9.90 11.34 -25.75
N GLN A 99 10.07 12.64 -25.93
CA GLN A 99 10.38 13.24 -27.20
C GLN A 99 11.71 12.73 -27.74
N TYR A 100 12.73 12.63 -26.87
CA TYR A 100 14.03 12.04 -27.19
C TYR A 100 13.87 10.57 -27.62
N MET A 101 13.15 9.74 -26.83
CA MET A 101 12.93 8.34 -27.17
C MET A 101 12.29 8.17 -28.54
N LEU A 102 11.30 8.97 -28.88
CA LEU A 102 10.57 8.85 -30.15
C LEU A 102 11.33 9.37 -31.36
N THR A 103 12.25 10.34 -31.19
CA THR A 103 12.86 11.05 -32.30
C THR A 103 14.37 10.85 -32.46
N LYS A 104 15.05 10.46 -31.39
CA LYS A 104 16.52 10.29 -31.36
C LYS A 104 16.96 8.84 -31.29
N THR A 105 16.07 7.90 -30.95
CA THR A 105 16.38 6.46 -30.96
C THR A 105 15.92 5.81 -32.27
N ARG A 106 16.60 4.75 -32.68
CA ARG A 106 16.40 4.11 -34.01
C ARG A 106 14.96 3.64 -34.25
N LEU A 107 14.32 3.02 -33.23
CA LEU A 107 12.97 2.47 -33.35
C LEU A 107 11.89 3.36 -32.73
N GLY A 108 12.27 4.40 -32.01
CA GLY A 108 11.31 5.28 -31.35
C GLY A 108 10.46 4.57 -30.30
N ILE A 109 11.08 3.70 -29.49
CA ILE A 109 10.38 2.98 -28.42
C ILE A 109 10.27 3.89 -27.20
N PRO A 110 9.04 4.24 -26.73
CA PRO A 110 8.86 5.07 -25.55
C PRO A 110 9.34 4.35 -24.28
N ILE A 111 9.74 5.12 -23.26
CA ILE A 111 10.19 4.58 -21.97
C ILE A 111 9.07 4.67 -20.94
N ILE A 112 8.86 3.61 -20.13
CA ILE A 112 7.90 3.64 -19.03
C ILE A 112 8.43 4.58 -17.93
N THR A 113 7.66 5.58 -17.55
CA THR A 113 7.98 6.47 -16.43
C THR A 113 7.27 6.00 -15.18
N SER A 114 8.02 5.71 -14.13
CA SER A 114 7.53 5.18 -12.85
C SER A 114 7.67 6.21 -11.74
N ALA A 115 6.80 6.10 -10.74
CA ALA A 115 6.92 6.84 -9.48
C ALA A 115 6.37 6.02 -8.31
N GLU A 116 6.86 6.30 -7.11
CA GLU A 116 6.16 5.88 -5.89
C GLU A 116 4.83 6.61 -5.78
N GLY A 117 3.84 5.94 -5.21
CA GLY A 117 2.48 6.49 -5.16
C GLY A 117 1.58 5.86 -4.11
N ILE A 118 2.15 5.35 -3.02
CA ILE A 118 1.42 4.66 -1.96
C ILE A 118 0.43 5.59 -1.22
N GLN A 119 0.76 6.87 -1.13
CA GLN A 119 -0.01 7.91 -0.43
C GLN A 119 -0.18 9.19 -1.28
N GLY A 120 -0.30 9.03 -2.60
CA GLY A 120 -0.20 10.09 -3.59
C GLY A 120 1.16 10.06 -4.28
N ILE A 121 1.33 10.86 -5.31
CA ILE A 121 2.55 10.83 -6.15
C ILE A 121 3.73 11.41 -5.38
N LEU A 122 4.84 10.67 -5.33
CA LEU A 122 6.07 11.10 -4.68
C LEU A 122 6.80 12.17 -5.51
N GLN A 123 6.18 13.32 -5.65
CA GLN A 123 6.78 14.53 -6.19
C GLN A 123 6.47 15.70 -5.25
N ASN A 124 7.39 16.65 -5.16
CA ASN A 124 7.13 17.86 -4.38
C ASN A 124 5.86 18.55 -4.89
N ASN A 125 5.04 19.01 -3.96
CA ASN A 125 3.77 19.69 -4.16
C ASN A 125 2.62 18.87 -4.82
N CYS A 126 2.73 17.54 -4.99
CA CYS A 126 1.57 16.70 -5.21
C CYS A 126 0.75 16.52 -3.91
N THR A 127 -0.51 16.13 -4.01
CA THR A 127 -1.34 15.89 -2.83
C THR A 127 -0.77 14.73 -2.00
N LEU A 128 -0.61 14.94 -0.70
CA LEU A 128 -0.17 13.90 0.22
C LEU A 128 -1.34 13.39 1.06
N PHE A 129 -1.84 12.24 0.68
CA PHE A 129 -2.91 11.54 1.37
C PHE A 129 -2.39 10.77 2.60
N PRO A 130 -3.28 10.25 3.45
CA PRO A 130 -2.90 9.33 4.52
C PRO A 130 -2.15 8.10 4.01
N HIS A 131 -1.20 7.61 4.80
CA HIS A 131 -0.39 6.43 4.47
C HIS A 131 -1.21 5.14 4.46
N ALA A 132 -0.69 4.05 3.89
CA ALA A 132 -1.45 2.83 3.62
C ALA A 132 -2.12 2.23 4.86
N LEU A 133 -1.45 2.21 6.03
CA LEU A 133 -2.05 1.72 7.27
C LEU A 133 -3.27 2.57 7.68
N ALA A 134 -3.20 3.90 7.51
CA ALA A 134 -4.35 4.78 7.73
C ALA A 134 -5.46 4.55 6.69
N GLN A 135 -5.10 4.29 5.43
CA GLN A 135 -6.07 3.93 4.40
C GLN A 135 -6.85 2.66 4.79
N GLY A 136 -6.15 1.61 5.25
CA GLY A 136 -6.74 0.37 5.72
C GLY A 136 -7.72 0.56 6.88
N SER A 137 -7.40 1.44 7.85
CA SER A 137 -8.25 1.70 9.01
C SER A 137 -9.56 2.41 8.67
N THR A 138 -9.71 2.96 7.47
CA THR A 138 -10.98 3.52 7.00
C THR A 138 -12.07 2.45 6.82
N PHE A 139 -11.72 1.21 6.52
CA PHE A 139 -12.67 0.17 6.07
C PHE A 139 -13.60 0.67 4.97
N ASN A 140 -13.08 1.50 4.06
CA ASN A 140 -13.86 2.16 3.00
C ASN A 140 -13.13 2.09 1.64
N PRO A 141 -13.19 0.94 0.94
CA PRO A 141 -12.54 0.78 -0.36
C PRO A 141 -12.96 1.85 -1.38
N ALA A 142 -14.23 2.28 -1.36
CA ALA A 142 -14.71 3.30 -2.29
C ALA A 142 -14.01 4.66 -2.09
N LEU A 143 -13.67 5.00 -0.85
CA LEU A 143 -12.92 6.22 -0.52
C LEU A 143 -11.47 6.12 -1.02
N ILE A 144 -10.85 4.95 -0.89
CA ILE A 144 -9.49 4.71 -1.39
C ILE A 144 -9.45 4.70 -2.92
N GLN A 145 -10.47 4.20 -3.59
CA GLN A 145 -10.57 4.32 -5.04
C GLN A 145 -10.65 5.79 -5.47
N ARG A 146 -11.45 6.64 -4.80
CA ARG A 146 -11.50 8.09 -5.06
C ARG A 146 -10.12 8.76 -4.87
N MET A 147 -9.39 8.36 -3.83
CA MET A 147 -8.01 8.82 -3.58
C MET A 147 -7.10 8.54 -4.77
N THR A 148 -7.09 7.30 -5.23
CA THR A 148 -6.20 6.89 -6.31
C THR A 148 -6.67 7.36 -7.69
N GLU A 149 -7.95 7.63 -7.89
CA GLU A 149 -8.45 8.38 -9.04
C GLU A 149 -7.85 9.80 -9.06
N ALA A 150 -7.90 10.50 -7.93
CA ALA A 150 -7.35 11.85 -7.79
C ALA A 150 -5.82 11.90 -7.96
N ALA A 151 -5.10 10.93 -7.37
CA ALA A 151 -3.65 10.78 -7.56
C ALA A 151 -3.30 10.38 -9.00
N GLY A 152 -4.12 9.55 -9.64
CA GLY A 152 -3.97 9.15 -11.04
C GLY A 152 -4.12 10.32 -12.02
N GLU A 153 -4.98 11.30 -11.72
CA GLU A 153 -5.06 12.54 -12.48
C GLU A 153 -3.76 13.35 -12.38
N GLU A 154 -3.15 13.41 -11.19
CA GLU A 154 -1.85 14.07 -11.00
C GLU A 154 -0.75 13.34 -11.78
N ALA A 155 -0.69 11.99 -11.65
CA ALA A 155 0.25 11.16 -12.40
C ALA A 155 0.16 11.39 -13.91
N LYS A 156 -1.07 11.43 -14.43
CA LYS A 156 -1.33 11.60 -15.87
C LYS A 156 -0.81 12.93 -16.42
N VAL A 157 -1.05 14.04 -15.73
CA VAL A 157 -0.57 15.35 -16.21
C VAL A 157 0.94 15.51 -16.09
N ILE A 158 1.55 14.80 -15.12
CA ILE A 158 3.00 14.70 -14.98
C ILE A 158 3.61 13.84 -16.09
N GLY A 159 2.87 12.88 -16.62
CA GLY A 159 3.36 11.92 -17.62
C GLY A 159 3.94 10.66 -17.01
N ILE A 160 3.47 10.29 -15.83
CA ILE A 160 3.78 9.02 -15.15
C ILE A 160 2.86 7.94 -15.73
N HIS A 161 3.41 6.78 -16.05
CA HIS A 161 2.69 5.64 -16.63
C HIS A 161 2.46 4.51 -15.62
N GLN A 162 3.27 4.46 -14.58
CA GLN A 162 3.30 3.36 -13.63
C GLN A 162 3.54 3.84 -12.21
N ILE A 163 2.81 3.24 -11.26
CA ILE A 163 2.94 3.46 -9.82
C ILE A 163 3.45 2.18 -9.16
N LEU A 164 4.50 2.33 -8.33
CA LEU A 164 5.17 1.24 -7.63
C LEU A 164 4.42 0.84 -6.34
N SER A 165 3.12 0.66 -6.44
CA SER A 165 2.17 0.36 -5.36
C SER A 165 0.92 -0.34 -5.95
N PRO A 166 0.04 -0.96 -5.13
CA PRO A 166 -0.03 -1.00 -3.67
C PRO A 166 0.86 -2.06 -3.05
N VAL A 167 1.12 -1.94 -1.73
CA VAL A 167 1.74 -2.99 -0.91
C VAL A 167 0.64 -3.94 -0.44
N LEU A 168 0.77 -5.23 -0.78
CA LEU A 168 -0.16 -6.30 -0.41
C LEU A 168 0.40 -7.23 0.67
N ASP A 169 1.53 -6.84 1.28
CA ASP A 169 2.12 -7.56 2.40
C ASP A 169 1.19 -7.53 3.62
N ILE A 170 1.27 -8.57 4.43
CA ILE A 170 0.38 -8.78 5.58
C ILE A 170 1.14 -8.47 6.86
N ALA A 171 0.66 -7.51 7.66
CA ALA A 171 1.30 -7.03 8.89
C ALA A 171 1.11 -8.01 10.05
N ARG A 172 1.82 -9.12 10.08
CA ARG A 172 1.79 -10.11 11.18
C ARG A 172 3.02 -10.09 12.07
N GLU A 173 4.13 -9.57 11.58
CA GLU A 173 5.35 -9.31 12.36
C GLU A 173 5.46 -7.81 12.64
N LEU A 174 5.00 -7.39 13.81
CA LEU A 174 4.84 -5.98 14.15
C LEU A 174 6.17 -5.25 14.41
N ARG A 175 7.27 -5.98 14.63
CA ARG A 175 8.60 -5.37 14.77
C ARG A 175 9.16 -4.86 13.44
N TRP A 176 8.68 -5.39 12.32
CA TRP A 176 9.07 -4.97 10.98
C TRP A 176 8.79 -3.48 10.73
N GLY A 177 9.78 -2.74 10.18
CA GLY A 177 9.69 -1.30 9.97
C GLY A 177 8.60 -0.89 8.98
N ARG A 178 8.33 -1.73 7.97
CA ARG A 178 7.43 -1.44 6.86
C ARG A 178 5.95 -1.80 7.11
N VAL A 179 5.56 -2.09 8.35
CA VAL A 179 4.14 -2.29 8.72
C VAL A 179 3.29 -1.12 8.24
N GLU A 180 3.78 0.10 8.31
CA GLU A 180 3.08 1.32 7.89
C GLU A 180 2.65 1.32 6.41
N GLU A 181 3.37 0.59 5.55
CA GLU A 181 3.10 0.51 4.11
C GLU A 181 1.95 -0.46 3.78
N THR A 182 1.51 -1.28 4.74
CA THR A 182 0.47 -2.30 4.54
C THR A 182 -0.92 -1.75 4.82
N PHE A 183 -1.95 -2.40 4.27
CA PHE A 183 -3.34 -2.10 4.66
C PHE A 183 -3.76 -2.79 5.98
N GLY A 184 -2.89 -3.60 6.60
CA GLY A 184 -3.13 -4.25 7.88
C GLY A 184 -2.77 -5.73 7.96
N GLU A 185 -3.38 -6.46 8.91
CA GLU A 185 -3.08 -7.87 9.19
C GLU A 185 -4.01 -8.87 8.49
N ASP A 186 -5.12 -8.39 7.90
CA ASP A 186 -6.15 -9.25 7.34
C ASP A 186 -6.08 -9.34 5.82
N PRO A 187 -5.98 -10.57 5.25
CA PRO A 187 -5.82 -10.75 3.80
C PRO A 187 -7.05 -10.33 2.98
N TYR A 188 -8.28 -10.42 3.54
CA TYR A 188 -9.49 -9.98 2.86
C TYR A 188 -9.55 -8.46 2.78
N LEU A 189 -9.31 -7.76 3.90
CA LEU A 189 -9.25 -6.29 3.93
C LEU A 189 -8.19 -5.76 2.95
N ILE A 190 -6.97 -6.33 2.99
CA ILE A 190 -5.87 -5.98 2.06
C ILE A 190 -6.31 -6.15 0.60
N SER A 191 -7.02 -7.24 0.29
CA SER A 191 -7.52 -7.49 -1.07
C SER A 191 -8.51 -6.42 -1.52
N GLU A 192 -9.51 -6.11 -0.70
CA GLU A 192 -10.52 -5.08 -1.01
C GLU A 192 -9.90 -3.70 -1.20
N MET A 193 -8.97 -3.31 -0.32
CA MET A 193 -8.24 -2.05 -0.43
C MET A 193 -7.33 -2.03 -1.66
N GLY A 194 -6.59 -3.12 -1.93
CA GLY A 194 -5.71 -3.26 -3.09
C GLY A 194 -6.46 -3.19 -4.41
N ILE A 195 -7.62 -3.85 -4.52
CA ILE A 195 -8.50 -3.81 -5.69
C ILE A 195 -8.98 -2.37 -5.94
N ALA A 196 -9.48 -1.71 -4.89
CA ALA A 196 -9.94 -0.33 -4.98
C ALA A 196 -8.81 0.64 -5.39
N PHE A 197 -7.64 0.47 -4.80
CA PHE A 197 -6.43 1.25 -5.09
C PHE A 197 -6.05 1.15 -6.58
N ILE A 198 -5.96 -0.06 -7.11
CA ILE A 198 -5.58 -0.31 -8.51
C ILE A 198 -6.63 0.22 -9.47
N ASN A 199 -7.90 -0.04 -9.20
CA ASN A 199 -9.01 0.42 -10.04
C ASN A 199 -9.03 1.95 -10.19
N GLY A 200 -8.71 2.70 -9.13
CA GLY A 200 -8.67 4.15 -9.19
C GLY A 200 -7.58 4.67 -10.14
N TYR A 201 -6.34 4.19 -10.02
CA TYR A 201 -5.26 4.59 -10.94
C TYR A 201 -5.55 4.16 -12.38
N GLN A 202 -6.08 2.95 -12.59
CA GLN A 202 -6.37 2.42 -13.93
C GLN A 202 -7.40 3.23 -14.70
N LYS A 203 -8.33 3.95 -14.03
CA LYS A 203 -9.25 4.90 -14.69
C LYS A 203 -8.51 6.00 -15.46
N ASN A 204 -7.31 6.34 -15.02
CA ASN A 204 -6.44 7.31 -15.68
C ASN A 204 -5.43 6.67 -16.65
N ARG A 205 -5.53 5.35 -16.92
CA ARG A 205 -4.58 4.55 -17.70
C ARG A 205 -3.18 4.53 -17.08
N ILE A 206 -3.09 4.62 -15.76
CA ILE A 206 -1.86 4.43 -15.00
C ILE A 206 -1.87 2.98 -14.49
N THR A 207 -0.83 2.22 -14.78
CA THR A 207 -0.71 0.86 -14.23
C THR A 207 -0.16 0.91 -12.82
N CYS A 208 -0.67 0.00 -11.97
CA CYS A 208 -0.13 -0.24 -10.65
C CYS A 208 0.79 -1.46 -10.66
N MET A 209 1.66 -1.51 -9.67
CA MET A 209 2.60 -2.59 -9.44
C MET A 209 2.37 -3.17 -8.04
N PRO A 210 1.41 -4.10 -7.86
CA PRO A 210 1.25 -4.80 -6.58
C PRO A 210 2.56 -5.38 -6.10
N LYS A 211 2.89 -5.18 -4.81
CA LYS A 211 4.16 -5.57 -4.21
C LYS A 211 3.96 -6.04 -2.76
N HIS A 212 4.89 -6.78 -2.16
CA HIS A 212 6.05 -7.44 -2.76
C HIS A 212 5.75 -8.92 -2.93
N PHE A 213 5.78 -9.46 -4.14
CA PHE A 213 5.43 -10.86 -4.40
C PHE A 213 6.59 -11.78 -4.03
N VAL A 214 6.50 -12.59 -2.96
CA VAL A 214 5.40 -12.86 -2.03
C VAL A 214 5.94 -13.08 -0.61
N ALA A 215 5.07 -12.99 0.41
CA ALA A 215 5.38 -13.28 1.81
C ALA A 215 6.47 -12.38 2.45
N HIS A 216 6.59 -11.13 2.04
CA HIS A 216 7.63 -10.21 2.55
C HIS A 216 7.31 -9.63 3.93
N GLY A 217 6.02 -9.55 4.33
CA GLY A 217 5.55 -8.83 5.54
C GLY A 217 5.73 -9.55 6.87
N THR A 218 6.34 -10.75 6.90
CA THR A 218 6.58 -11.52 8.14
C THR A 218 8.02 -12.01 8.23
N PRO A 219 9.02 -11.13 8.10
CA PRO A 219 10.40 -11.52 8.13
C PRO A 219 10.82 -12.02 9.50
N SER A 220 11.69 -13.01 9.57
CA SER A 220 12.20 -13.59 10.81
C SER A 220 12.79 -12.51 11.73
N GLY A 221 12.32 -12.48 12.97
CA GLY A 221 12.75 -11.52 13.97
C GLY A 221 12.31 -10.07 13.70
N GLY A 222 11.45 -9.85 12.73
CA GLY A 222 11.03 -8.51 12.28
C GLY A 222 12.08 -7.76 11.46
N LEU A 223 13.18 -8.42 11.08
CA LEU A 223 14.29 -7.79 10.37
C LEU A 223 13.99 -7.69 8.87
N ASN A 224 14.00 -6.50 8.34
CA ASN A 224 13.70 -6.26 6.92
C ASN A 224 14.55 -7.15 5.99
N CYS A 225 13.92 -7.75 5.00
CA CYS A 225 14.50 -8.68 4.03
C CYS A 225 14.90 -10.06 4.57
N ALA A 226 14.73 -10.34 5.86
CA ALA A 226 15.00 -11.66 6.40
C ALA A 226 14.08 -12.73 5.80
N GLN A 227 14.50 -13.99 5.90
CA GLN A 227 13.73 -15.14 5.46
C GLN A 227 12.37 -15.20 6.16
N VAL A 228 11.35 -15.65 5.45
CA VAL A 228 10.04 -16.02 5.99
C VAL A 228 9.94 -17.54 6.07
N SER A 229 9.56 -18.05 7.24
CA SER A 229 9.34 -19.47 7.47
C SER A 229 7.84 -19.76 7.45
N GLY A 230 7.45 -20.84 6.78
CA GLY A 230 6.06 -21.27 6.71
C GLY A 230 5.89 -22.48 5.81
N GLY A 231 4.71 -23.07 5.78
CA GLY A 231 4.39 -24.18 4.90
C GLY A 231 3.60 -23.75 3.67
N GLU A 232 3.51 -24.63 2.69
CA GLU A 232 2.76 -24.40 1.43
C GLU A 232 1.30 -23.97 1.67
N ARG A 233 0.64 -24.53 2.69
CA ARG A 233 -0.75 -24.16 3.04
C ARG A 233 -0.84 -22.72 3.51
N GLU A 234 0.07 -22.28 4.35
CA GLU A 234 0.12 -20.89 4.82
C GLU A 234 0.41 -19.94 3.66
N LEU A 235 1.38 -20.27 2.80
CA LEU A 235 1.67 -19.51 1.59
C LEU A 235 0.38 -19.25 0.78
N ARG A 236 -0.40 -20.30 0.51
CA ARG A 236 -1.60 -20.26 -0.34
C ARG A 236 -2.80 -19.61 0.33
N SER A 237 -3.02 -19.93 1.61
CA SER A 237 -4.18 -19.43 2.36
C SER A 237 -4.03 -17.98 2.80
N LEU A 238 -2.81 -17.52 3.00
CA LEU A 238 -2.51 -16.22 3.58
C LEU A 238 -1.82 -15.30 2.57
N TYR A 239 -0.58 -15.59 2.22
CA TYR A 239 0.27 -14.63 1.48
C TYR A 239 -0.11 -14.49 0.00
N LEU A 240 -0.51 -15.56 -0.66
CA LEU A 240 -0.99 -15.52 -2.05
C LEU A 240 -2.41 -15.01 -2.20
N TYR A 241 -3.21 -15.02 -1.13
CA TYR A 241 -4.63 -14.66 -1.21
C TYR A 241 -4.87 -13.23 -1.74
N PRO A 242 -4.19 -12.16 -1.25
CA PRO A 242 -4.38 -10.82 -1.79
C PRO A 242 -3.93 -10.70 -3.25
N PHE A 243 -2.81 -11.32 -3.61
CA PHE A 243 -2.32 -11.29 -4.99
C PHE A 243 -3.28 -12.00 -5.95
N ARG A 244 -3.81 -13.17 -5.56
CA ARG A 244 -4.81 -13.91 -6.33
C ARG A 244 -6.05 -13.05 -6.62
N ARG A 245 -6.60 -12.41 -5.58
CA ARG A 245 -7.75 -11.53 -5.70
C ARG A 245 -7.47 -10.35 -6.62
N VAL A 246 -6.40 -9.63 -6.35
CA VAL A 246 -6.00 -8.45 -7.12
C VAL A 246 -5.73 -8.79 -8.58
N ILE A 247 -4.97 -9.85 -8.89
CA ILE A 247 -4.67 -10.27 -10.28
C ILE A 247 -5.97 -10.59 -11.01
N LYS A 248 -6.85 -11.38 -10.39
CA LYS A 248 -8.10 -11.82 -10.99
C LYS A 248 -9.07 -10.66 -11.26
N GLU A 249 -9.17 -9.71 -10.32
CA GLU A 249 -10.22 -8.69 -10.36
C GLU A 249 -9.79 -7.39 -11.04
N THR A 250 -8.48 -7.10 -11.12
CA THR A 250 -7.99 -5.84 -11.68
C THR A 250 -7.10 -6.01 -12.91
N ASN A 251 -6.55 -7.21 -13.13
CA ASN A 251 -5.61 -7.50 -14.22
C ASN A 251 -4.48 -6.46 -14.32
N PRO A 252 -3.64 -6.30 -13.28
CA PRO A 252 -2.55 -5.33 -13.28
C PRO A 252 -1.52 -5.67 -14.36
N LEU A 253 -0.92 -4.63 -14.98
CA LEU A 253 0.02 -4.82 -16.08
C LEU A 253 1.47 -5.00 -15.62
N ALA A 254 1.76 -4.76 -14.36
CA ALA A 254 3.07 -4.95 -13.76
C ALA A 254 2.92 -5.52 -12.34
N LEU A 255 3.99 -6.13 -11.84
CA LEU A 255 4.09 -6.67 -10.47
C LEU A 255 5.55 -6.60 -10.04
N MET A 256 5.82 -6.35 -8.74
CA MET A 256 7.17 -6.30 -8.18
C MET A 256 7.47 -7.55 -7.37
N THR A 257 8.71 -8.09 -7.52
CA THR A 257 9.19 -9.19 -6.67
C THR A 257 9.46 -8.71 -5.24
N CYS A 258 9.94 -9.59 -4.38
CA CYS A 258 10.35 -9.26 -3.02
C CYS A 258 11.84 -9.52 -2.78
N TYR A 259 12.31 -9.10 -1.61
CA TYR A 259 13.68 -9.38 -1.15
C TYR A 259 13.84 -10.75 -0.47
N SER A 260 12.75 -11.35 -0.02
CA SER A 260 12.79 -12.46 0.92
C SER A 260 12.97 -13.82 0.24
N ALA A 261 13.46 -14.78 1.03
CA ALA A 261 13.25 -16.19 0.76
C ALA A 261 12.04 -16.69 1.56
N TYR A 262 11.29 -17.63 1.04
CA TYR A 262 10.24 -18.37 1.73
C TYR A 262 10.62 -19.82 1.84
N ASP A 263 10.61 -20.37 3.06
CA ASP A 263 11.03 -21.76 3.34
C ASP A 263 12.39 -22.10 2.70
N GLY A 264 13.37 -21.19 2.80
CA GLY A 264 14.72 -21.35 2.26
C GLY A 264 14.88 -21.10 0.77
N VAL A 265 13.81 -20.83 0.02
CA VAL A 265 13.85 -20.58 -1.43
C VAL A 265 13.77 -19.09 -1.71
N ALA A 266 14.82 -18.51 -2.30
CA ALA A 266 14.85 -17.12 -2.71
C ALA A 266 13.83 -16.88 -3.85
N ILE A 267 12.80 -16.09 -3.57
CA ILE A 267 11.61 -15.96 -4.43
C ILE A 267 11.97 -15.37 -5.80
N THR A 268 12.77 -14.30 -5.83
CA THR A 268 13.16 -13.60 -7.06
C THR A 268 13.90 -14.48 -8.08
N GLY A 269 14.63 -15.51 -7.60
CA GLY A 269 15.36 -16.47 -8.47
C GLY A 269 14.62 -17.79 -8.70
N SER A 270 13.37 -17.93 -8.29
CA SER A 270 12.66 -19.21 -8.29
C SER A 270 11.60 -19.30 -9.41
N PRO A 271 11.79 -20.21 -10.41
CA PRO A 271 10.75 -20.50 -11.40
C PRO A 271 9.42 -20.94 -10.78
N TYR A 272 9.47 -21.65 -9.64
CA TYR A 272 8.26 -22.10 -8.95
C TYR A 272 7.37 -20.92 -8.56
N TYR A 273 7.93 -19.87 -7.92
CA TYR A 273 7.13 -18.71 -7.54
C TYR A 273 6.78 -17.78 -8.71
N MET A 274 7.77 -17.46 -9.56
CA MET A 274 7.61 -16.45 -10.60
C MET A 274 6.92 -16.98 -11.87
N THR A 275 7.04 -18.26 -12.16
CA THR A 275 6.43 -18.87 -13.36
C THR A 275 5.28 -19.79 -13.00
N ASP A 276 5.49 -20.82 -12.17
CA ASP A 276 4.46 -21.84 -11.95
C ASP A 276 3.28 -21.27 -11.17
N ILE A 277 3.54 -20.60 -10.05
CA ILE A 277 2.48 -19.97 -9.26
C ILE A 277 1.97 -18.69 -9.94
N LEU A 278 2.84 -17.68 -10.10
CA LEU A 278 2.38 -16.34 -10.54
C LEU A 278 1.71 -16.38 -11.91
N ARG A 279 2.33 -17.04 -12.88
CA ARG A 279 1.83 -17.06 -14.27
C ARG A 279 0.94 -18.26 -14.56
N GLY A 280 1.32 -19.44 -14.06
CA GLY A 280 0.58 -20.68 -14.27
C GLY A 280 -0.72 -20.72 -13.49
N GLU A 281 -0.66 -20.58 -12.15
CA GLU A 281 -1.84 -20.72 -11.28
C GLU A 281 -2.63 -19.41 -11.18
N LEU A 282 -1.98 -18.27 -10.89
CA LEU A 282 -2.66 -16.98 -10.73
C LEU A 282 -3.00 -16.30 -12.04
N GLY A 283 -2.41 -16.75 -13.16
CA GLY A 283 -2.71 -16.26 -14.51
C GLY A 283 -2.22 -14.86 -14.83
N PHE A 284 -1.21 -14.33 -14.11
CA PHE A 284 -0.65 -13.00 -14.35
C PHE A 284 -0.08 -12.85 -15.78
N LYS A 285 -0.49 -11.80 -16.49
CA LYS A 285 -0.13 -11.56 -17.90
C LYS A 285 0.85 -10.41 -18.12
N GLY A 286 1.02 -9.54 -17.12
CA GLY A 286 1.91 -8.40 -17.19
C GLY A 286 3.40 -8.75 -17.11
N TYR A 287 4.26 -7.76 -16.96
CA TYR A 287 5.68 -7.99 -16.70
C TYR A 287 6.01 -7.91 -15.21
N VAL A 288 7.06 -8.63 -14.82
CA VAL A 288 7.59 -8.62 -13.46
C VAL A 288 8.80 -7.68 -13.40
N TYR A 289 8.77 -6.76 -12.46
CA TYR A 289 9.84 -5.81 -12.16
C TYR A 289 10.58 -6.27 -10.90
N SER A 290 11.89 -6.17 -10.88
CA SER A 290 12.67 -6.44 -9.67
C SER A 290 12.43 -5.33 -8.64
N ASP A 291 12.49 -5.65 -7.37
CA ASP A 291 12.72 -4.63 -6.35
C ASP A 291 14.19 -4.19 -6.34
N TRP A 292 14.52 -3.05 -5.72
CA TRP A 292 15.88 -2.50 -5.65
C TRP A 292 16.85 -3.46 -4.98
N GLY A 293 17.83 -3.96 -5.75
CA GLY A 293 18.80 -4.93 -5.29
C GLY A 293 18.25 -6.35 -5.08
N SER A 294 16.99 -6.66 -5.40
CA SER A 294 16.42 -7.98 -5.16
C SER A 294 17.13 -9.08 -5.95
N VAL A 295 17.58 -8.79 -7.18
CA VAL A 295 18.36 -9.72 -7.98
C VAL A 295 19.77 -9.91 -7.41
N ASP A 296 20.44 -8.81 -7.04
CA ASP A 296 21.78 -8.87 -6.44
C ASP A 296 21.77 -9.60 -5.08
N ARG A 297 20.65 -9.64 -4.38
CA ARG A 297 20.49 -10.38 -3.13
C ARG A 297 20.51 -11.89 -3.30
N LEU A 298 20.31 -12.43 -4.48
CA LEU A 298 20.61 -13.85 -4.75
C LEU A 298 22.08 -14.18 -4.47
N LYS A 299 22.98 -13.21 -4.69
CA LYS A 299 24.40 -13.30 -4.34
C LYS A 299 24.66 -12.84 -2.90
N THR A 300 24.25 -11.62 -2.55
CA THR A 300 24.74 -10.93 -1.35
C THR A 300 24.03 -11.34 -0.06
N PHE A 301 22.75 -11.74 -0.13
CA PHE A 301 21.93 -12.12 1.03
C PHE A 301 21.67 -13.62 1.09
N HIS A 302 21.25 -14.21 -0.04
CA HIS A 302 20.82 -15.60 -0.07
C HIS A 302 21.94 -16.57 -0.40
N ALA A 303 23.09 -16.08 -0.85
CA ALA A 303 24.26 -16.90 -1.22
C ALA A 303 23.92 -18.05 -2.20
N ILE A 304 22.99 -17.81 -3.15
CA ILE A 304 22.56 -18.78 -4.16
C ILE A 304 23.64 -18.91 -5.23
N THR A 305 24.32 -17.83 -5.57
CA THR A 305 25.39 -17.79 -6.57
C THR A 305 26.48 -16.80 -6.16
N PRO A 306 27.76 -17.03 -6.49
CA PRO A 306 28.83 -16.07 -6.22
C PRO A 306 28.89 -14.93 -7.26
N GLU A 307 28.19 -15.05 -8.40
CA GLU A 307 28.34 -14.14 -9.55
C GLU A 307 27.06 -13.32 -9.80
N THR A 308 27.22 -12.02 -10.04
CA THR A 308 26.12 -11.11 -10.33
C THR A 308 25.43 -11.45 -11.67
N ASP A 309 26.21 -11.79 -12.70
CA ASP A 309 25.67 -12.21 -14.01
C ASP A 309 24.79 -13.46 -13.87
N GLU A 310 25.22 -14.41 -13.05
CA GLU A 310 24.46 -15.63 -12.77
C GLU A 310 23.18 -15.35 -11.97
N ALA A 311 23.24 -14.44 -11.01
CA ALA A 311 22.04 -13.96 -10.31
C ALA A 311 21.03 -13.35 -11.29
N GLY A 312 21.51 -12.53 -12.22
CA GLY A 312 20.69 -11.98 -13.32
C GLY A 312 20.06 -13.06 -14.19
N ARG A 313 20.84 -14.07 -14.61
CA ARG A 313 20.34 -15.19 -15.41
C ARG A 313 19.25 -15.96 -14.68
N LEU A 314 19.47 -16.32 -13.41
CA LEU A 314 18.50 -17.06 -12.60
C LEU A 314 17.20 -16.27 -12.46
N ALA A 315 17.26 -14.97 -12.21
CA ALA A 315 16.08 -14.12 -12.07
C ALA A 315 15.30 -14.01 -13.40
N LEU A 316 15.98 -13.79 -14.53
CA LEU A 316 15.34 -13.72 -15.84
C LEU A 316 14.67 -15.04 -16.22
N GLU A 317 15.37 -16.17 -16.04
CA GLU A 317 14.86 -17.52 -16.31
C GLU A 317 13.67 -17.87 -15.39
N ALA A 318 13.68 -17.36 -14.14
CA ALA A 318 12.55 -17.49 -13.24
C ALA A 318 11.32 -16.71 -13.71
N GLY A 319 11.48 -15.61 -14.44
CA GLY A 319 10.41 -14.80 -14.99
C GLY A 319 10.37 -13.34 -14.52
N VAL A 320 11.48 -12.84 -13.96
CA VAL A 320 11.68 -11.39 -13.67
C VAL A 320 12.08 -10.70 -14.96
N ASP A 321 11.18 -9.93 -15.53
CA ASP A 321 11.31 -9.41 -16.90
C ASP A 321 12.16 -8.13 -16.98
N LEU A 322 12.14 -7.28 -15.95
CA LEU A 322 12.87 -6.03 -15.92
C LEU A 322 13.61 -5.86 -14.59
N ASN A 323 14.90 -5.55 -14.67
CA ASN A 323 15.73 -5.29 -13.49
C ASN A 323 16.04 -3.82 -13.34
N ILE A 324 16.00 -3.36 -12.08
CA ILE A 324 16.27 -1.95 -11.76
C ILE A 324 17.77 -1.66 -11.62
N ASP A 325 18.55 -2.67 -11.27
CA ASP A 325 19.99 -2.57 -11.01
C ASP A 325 20.81 -3.08 -12.20
N SER A 326 22.10 -3.42 -11.98
CA SER A 326 23.05 -3.76 -13.04
C SER A 326 23.14 -5.25 -13.41
N ALA A 327 22.38 -6.13 -12.75
CA ALA A 327 22.51 -7.58 -12.94
C ALA A 327 22.19 -8.07 -14.38
N TYR A 328 21.54 -7.23 -15.21
CA TYR A 328 21.20 -7.53 -16.60
C TYR A 328 22.14 -6.87 -17.62
N ASP A 329 23.13 -6.12 -17.19
CA ASP A 329 23.99 -5.33 -18.09
C ASP A 329 24.80 -6.19 -19.07
N ASN A 330 25.20 -7.39 -18.66
CA ASN A 330 26.04 -8.30 -19.43
C ASN A 330 25.28 -9.34 -20.28
N PHE A 331 23.95 -9.27 -20.36
CA PHE A 331 23.14 -10.27 -21.05
C PHE A 331 23.46 -10.41 -22.54
N GLU A 332 23.82 -9.33 -23.23
CA GLU A 332 24.26 -9.40 -24.63
C GLU A 332 25.46 -10.32 -24.77
N ARG A 333 26.50 -10.18 -23.95
CA ARG A 333 27.68 -11.03 -23.90
C ARG A 333 27.31 -12.46 -23.49
N MET A 334 26.46 -12.66 -22.52
CA MET A 334 26.04 -13.98 -22.03
C MET A 334 25.31 -14.79 -23.11
N VAL A 335 24.53 -14.14 -24.00
CA VAL A 335 23.89 -14.78 -25.14
C VAL A 335 24.97 -15.16 -26.20
N GLN A 336 25.91 -14.26 -26.48
CA GLN A 336 27.00 -14.53 -27.43
C GLN A 336 27.90 -15.68 -26.97
N ASP A 337 28.15 -15.78 -25.67
CA ASP A 337 28.94 -16.85 -25.04
C ASP A 337 28.13 -18.17 -24.84
N GLY A 338 26.84 -18.20 -25.14
CA GLY A 338 25.96 -19.36 -24.97
C GLY A 338 25.58 -19.67 -23.52
N ARG A 339 25.81 -18.74 -22.60
CA ARG A 339 25.44 -18.86 -21.15
C ARG A 339 23.99 -18.48 -20.86
N LEU A 340 23.34 -17.75 -21.75
CA LEU A 340 21.94 -17.34 -21.64
C LEU A 340 21.21 -17.61 -22.97
N ASP A 341 20.10 -18.33 -22.92
CA ASP A 341 19.25 -18.55 -24.09
C ASP A 341 18.43 -17.28 -24.40
N ILE A 342 18.56 -16.77 -25.63
CA ILE A 342 17.87 -15.57 -26.11
C ILE A 342 16.33 -15.64 -25.93
N LYS A 343 15.74 -16.83 -25.86
CA LYS A 343 14.30 -17.02 -25.69
C LYS A 343 13.77 -16.35 -24.44
N TYR A 344 14.54 -16.29 -23.34
CA TYR A 344 14.12 -15.64 -22.09
C TYR A 344 14.11 -14.11 -22.24
N ILE A 345 15.09 -13.56 -22.96
CA ILE A 345 15.11 -12.13 -23.32
C ILE A 345 13.89 -11.81 -24.20
N ASP A 346 13.64 -12.60 -25.24
CA ASP A 346 12.52 -12.38 -26.15
C ASP A 346 11.16 -12.43 -25.43
N LEU A 347 11.02 -13.36 -24.49
CA LEU A 347 9.80 -13.48 -23.68
C LEU A 347 9.59 -12.25 -22.79
N ALA A 348 10.63 -11.77 -22.12
CA ALA A 348 10.58 -10.58 -21.28
C ALA A 348 10.29 -9.31 -22.09
N VAL A 349 10.99 -9.11 -23.21
CA VAL A 349 10.76 -7.98 -24.14
C VAL A 349 9.33 -7.97 -24.65
N ARG A 350 8.80 -9.12 -25.05
CA ARG A 350 7.40 -9.24 -25.50
C ARG A 350 6.42 -8.74 -24.46
N ARG A 351 6.59 -9.11 -23.21
CA ARG A 351 5.72 -8.67 -22.10
C ARG A 351 5.80 -7.16 -21.90
N ILE A 352 7.01 -6.61 -21.84
CA ILE A 352 7.23 -5.18 -21.64
C ILE A 352 6.65 -4.36 -22.81
N LEU A 353 6.92 -4.76 -24.06
CA LEU A 353 6.37 -4.07 -25.23
C LEU A 353 4.84 -4.16 -25.28
N THR A 354 4.27 -5.32 -24.94
CA THR A 354 2.81 -5.48 -24.85
C THR A 354 2.21 -4.46 -23.89
N VAL A 355 2.80 -4.29 -22.70
CA VAL A 355 2.35 -3.30 -21.71
C VAL A 355 2.50 -1.86 -22.25
N LYS A 356 3.62 -1.53 -22.89
CA LYS A 356 3.80 -0.20 -23.53
C LYS A 356 2.72 0.10 -24.58
N PHE A 357 2.30 -0.90 -25.37
CA PHE A 357 1.20 -0.75 -26.31
C PHE A 357 -0.17 -0.66 -25.61
N GLN A 358 -0.43 -1.44 -24.57
CA GLN A 358 -1.68 -1.39 -23.79
C GLN A 358 -1.86 -0.03 -23.11
N LEU A 359 -0.79 0.56 -22.61
CA LEU A 359 -0.80 1.90 -22.01
C LEU A 359 -0.95 3.01 -23.08
N GLY A 360 -0.86 2.66 -24.39
CA GLY A 360 -0.99 3.63 -25.49
C GLY A 360 0.23 4.53 -25.67
N MET A 361 1.38 4.14 -25.14
CA MET A 361 2.59 4.98 -25.10
C MET A 361 3.16 5.28 -26.50
N PHE A 362 2.99 4.40 -27.48
CA PHE A 362 3.38 4.68 -28.85
C PHE A 362 2.53 5.72 -29.56
N ASP A 363 1.37 6.03 -28.98
CA ASP A 363 0.36 6.88 -29.57
C ASP A 363 0.23 8.24 -28.85
N ALA A 364 0.41 8.27 -27.53
CA ALA A 364 0.32 9.46 -26.70
C ALA A 364 1.13 9.27 -25.39
N PRO A 365 2.47 9.33 -25.45
CA PRO A 365 3.33 9.06 -24.30
C PRO A 365 3.48 10.24 -23.33
N TYR A 366 2.88 11.38 -23.65
CA TYR A 366 3.15 12.64 -22.94
C TYR A 366 2.12 12.93 -21.86
N GLY A 367 2.59 13.53 -20.74
CA GLY A 367 1.76 14.31 -19.85
C GLY A 367 1.37 15.67 -20.43
N ASP A 368 0.70 16.48 -19.63
CA ASP A 368 0.37 17.88 -19.99
C ASP A 368 0.98 18.86 -18.97
N PRO A 369 2.24 19.28 -19.16
CA PRO A 369 2.90 20.20 -18.23
C PRO A 369 2.14 21.51 -17.99
N LYS A 370 1.29 21.94 -18.94
CA LYS A 370 0.49 23.17 -18.80
C LYS A 370 -0.70 23.00 -17.85
N ALA A 371 -1.19 21.77 -17.69
CA ALA A 371 -2.29 21.46 -16.79
C ALA A 371 -1.84 21.21 -15.34
N VAL A 372 -0.53 21.02 -15.10
CA VAL A 372 0.02 20.65 -13.77
C VAL A 372 -0.46 21.60 -12.67
N SER A 373 -0.33 22.90 -12.85
CA SER A 373 -0.71 23.89 -11.83
C SER A 373 -2.22 23.91 -11.52
N LYS A 374 -3.06 23.39 -12.40
CA LYS A 374 -4.52 23.32 -12.23
C LYS A 374 -4.94 22.00 -11.58
N VAL A 375 -4.25 20.91 -11.92
CA VAL A 375 -4.66 19.54 -11.54
C VAL A 375 -3.98 19.10 -10.25
N VAL A 376 -2.69 19.40 -10.11
CA VAL A 376 -1.89 18.95 -8.96
C VAL A 376 -2.29 19.74 -7.72
N ARG A 377 -2.59 19.01 -6.65
CA ARG A 377 -2.96 19.51 -5.31
C ARG A 377 -4.09 20.56 -5.35
N SER A 378 -5.14 20.28 -6.12
CA SER A 378 -6.34 21.12 -6.12
C SER A 378 -7.02 21.13 -4.74
N ALA A 379 -7.85 22.15 -4.49
CA ALA A 379 -8.58 22.27 -3.21
C ALA A 379 -9.44 21.02 -2.91
N GLU A 380 -10.02 20.40 -3.94
CA GLU A 380 -10.83 19.18 -3.81
C GLU A 380 -9.96 17.98 -3.36
N LYS A 381 -8.72 17.86 -3.87
CA LYS A 381 -7.79 16.81 -3.48
C LYS A 381 -7.30 16.99 -2.04
N VAL A 382 -7.01 18.21 -1.64
CA VAL A 382 -6.67 18.54 -0.24
C VAL A 382 -7.84 18.24 0.70
N ALA A 383 -9.08 18.54 0.29
CA ALA A 383 -10.27 18.21 1.05
C ALA A 383 -10.48 16.69 1.15
N LEU A 384 -10.20 15.95 0.07
CA LEU A 384 -10.25 14.48 0.07
C LEU A 384 -9.18 13.88 1.00
N ALA A 385 -7.96 14.45 1.04
CA ALA A 385 -6.94 14.03 1.99
C ALA A 385 -7.42 14.19 3.45
N LYS A 386 -8.13 15.29 3.75
CA LYS A 386 -8.78 15.47 5.06
C LYS A 386 -9.88 14.45 5.32
N GLU A 387 -10.76 14.19 4.34
CA GLU A 387 -11.85 13.21 4.47
C GLU A 387 -11.30 11.81 4.82
N ILE A 388 -10.20 11.40 4.19
CA ILE A 388 -9.55 10.11 4.48
C ILE A 388 -8.92 10.13 5.88
N ALA A 389 -8.26 11.22 6.27
CA ALA A 389 -7.72 11.37 7.62
C ALA A 389 -8.81 11.31 8.69
N ASP A 390 -9.96 11.94 8.45
CA ASP A 390 -11.14 11.91 9.34
C ASP A 390 -11.67 10.49 9.51
N GLU A 391 -11.77 9.72 8.43
CA GLU A 391 -12.29 8.34 8.47
C GLU A 391 -11.29 7.31 8.98
N SER A 392 -10.00 7.64 9.00
CA SER A 392 -8.95 6.75 9.47
C SER A 392 -8.65 6.84 10.96
N ALA A 393 -9.08 7.91 11.64
CA ALA A 393 -8.84 8.10 13.05
C ALA A 393 -9.66 7.13 13.91
N ILE A 394 -9.01 6.48 14.87
CA ILE A 394 -9.57 5.39 15.67
C ILE A 394 -9.62 5.82 17.13
N LEU A 395 -10.80 5.89 17.73
CA LEU A 395 -10.99 6.11 19.16
C LEU A 395 -10.98 4.75 19.87
N LEU A 396 -9.94 4.46 20.65
CA LEU A 396 -9.84 3.19 21.39
C LEU A 396 -10.36 3.26 22.81
N GLU A 397 -10.09 4.36 23.50
CA GLU A 397 -10.54 4.58 24.89
C GLU A 397 -11.19 5.96 25.01
N ASN A 398 -12.30 6.05 25.76
CA ASN A 398 -12.99 7.31 26.05
C ASN A 398 -13.71 7.23 27.40
N LYS A 399 -12.93 7.19 28.47
CA LYS A 399 -13.44 7.05 29.83
C LYS A 399 -14.23 8.30 30.23
N ASN A 400 -15.38 8.09 30.87
CA ASN A 400 -16.28 9.15 31.29
C ASN A 400 -16.69 10.10 30.15
N GLN A 401 -16.61 9.69 28.91
CA GLN A 401 -16.95 10.49 27.73
C GLN A 401 -16.20 11.84 27.70
N ILE A 402 -14.89 11.83 28.05
CA ILE A 402 -14.07 13.04 28.04
C ILE A 402 -13.97 13.68 26.64
N LEU A 403 -14.04 12.86 25.60
CA LEU A 403 -14.15 13.30 24.21
C LEU A 403 -15.60 13.14 23.71
N PRO A 404 -16.10 14.07 22.87
CA PRO A 404 -15.43 15.29 22.42
C PRO A 404 -15.26 16.30 23.58
N LEU A 405 -14.21 17.15 23.46
CA LEU A 405 -13.86 18.12 24.48
C LEU A 405 -14.98 19.15 24.69
N ASP A 406 -15.44 19.30 25.93
CA ASP A 406 -16.35 20.38 26.33
C ASP A 406 -15.56 21.69 26.47
N LEU A 407 -15.60 22.54 25.46
CA LEU A 407 -14.91 23.83 25.43
C LEU A 407 -15.51 24.85 26.44
N ALA A 408 -16.67 24.58 27.03
CA ALA A 408 -17.18 25.39 28.13
C ALA A 408 -16.45 25.08 29.45
N LYS A 409 -16.03 23.82 29.63
CA LYS A 409 -15.31 23.33 30.79
C LYS A 409 -13.83 23.67 30.81
N TYR A 410 -13.16 23.52 29.67
CA TYR A 410 -11.68 23.67 29.54
C TYR A 410 -11.34 25.05 28.99
N LYS A 411 -10.64 25.88 29.77
CA LYS A 411 -10.18 27.23 29.37
C LYS A 411 -8.72 27.25 28.94
N SER A 412 -7.96 26.21 29.30
CA SER A 412 -6.56 26.05 28.94
C SER A 412 -6.24 24.58 28.69
N ILE A 413 -5.47 24.32 27.63
CA ILE A 413 -5.07 22.98 27.22
C ILE A 413 -3.56 22.97 27.01
N ALA A 414 -2.87 21.98 27.58
CA ALA A 414 -1.48 21.68 27.24
C ALA A 414 -1.44 20.66 26.11
N VAL A 415 -0.75 20.98 25.02
CA VAL A 415 -0.50 20.10 23.88
C VAL A 415 0.99 19.75 23.90
N VAL A 416 1.31 18.55 24.34
CA VAL A 416 2.70 18.13 24.62
C VAL A 416 3.04 16.81 23.93
N GLY A 417 4.31 16.43 23.99
CA GLY A 417 4.81 15.19 23.40
C GLY A 417 5.51 15.39 22.04
N PRO A 418 6.34 14.42 21.63
CA PRO A 418 7.21 14.54 20.44
C PRO A 418 6.43 14.70 19.13
N ASN A 419 5.21 14.16 19.03
CA ASN A 419 4.38 14.25 17.83
C ASN A 419 3.40 15.44 17.85
N SER A 420 3.42 16.27 18.89
CA SER A 420 2.44 17.36 19.07
C SER A 420 2.56 18.49 18.04
N ASN A 421 3.79 18.80 17.61
CA ASN A 421 4.07 19.90 16.68
C ASN A 421 4.94 19.45 15.49
N GLN A 422 4.67 18.26 14.97
CA GLN A 422 5.36 17.69 13.82
C GLN A 422 4.33 17.19 12.80
N THR A 423 4.70 17.22 11.52
CA THR A 423 4.00 16.52 10.46
C THR A 423 4.79 15.26 10.13
N ILE A 424 4.25 14.08 10.42
CA ILE A 424 4.88 12.80 10.15
C ILE A 424 4.02 12.10 9.11
N TYR A 425 4.61 11.87 7.91
CA TYR A 425 3.85 11.42 6.75
C TYR A 425 3.97 9.90 6.48
N GLY A 426 4.93 9.23 7.11
CA GLY A 426 5.32 7.86 6.75
C GLY A 426 6.42 7.82 5.70
N ASP A 427 6.92 6.61 5.39
CA ASP A 427 7.90 6.39 4.34
C ASP A 427 7.33 6.75 2.96
N TYR A 428 8.17 6.84 1.95
CA TYR A 428 7.80 7.29 0.61
C TYR A 428 7.12 8.68 0.57
N ALA A 429 7.47 9.54 1.54
CA ALA A 429 7.21 10.97 1.51
C ALA A 429 8.50 11.75 1.25
N TRP A 430 8.38 12.96 0.72
CA TRP A 430 9.54 13.79 0.44
C TRP A 430 9.89 14.68 1.63
N THR A 431 11.18 14.73 2.02
CA THR A 431 11.64 15.44 3.23
C THR A 431 11.37 16.95 3.25
N THR A 432 11.28 17.58 2.08
CA THR A 432 11.03 19.03 1.98
C THR A 432 9.59 19.42 2.33
N ARG A 433 8.69 18.44 2.51
CA ARG A 433 7.29 18.66 2.86
C ARG A 433 7.02 18.83 4.34
N ASP A 434 7.95 18.46 5.20
CA ASP A 434 7.74 18.31 6.65
C ASP A 434 7.08 19.49 7.34
N THR A 435 7.22 20.70 6.83
CA THR A 435 6.78 21.90 7.54
C THR A 435 5.97 22.89 6.71
N LYS A 436 5.92 22.76 5.38
CA LYS A 436 5.34 23.82 4.53
C LYS A 436 3.89 23.57 4.10
N GLU A 437 3.47 22.32 3.97
CA GLU A 437 2.17 21.97 3.39
C GLU A 437 1.28 21.19 4.36
N GLY A 438 1.85 20.57 5.39
CA GLY A 438 1.13 19.80 6.39
C GLY A 438 0.68 20.63 7.58
N VAL A 439 -0.35 20.16 8.26
CA VAL A 439 -0.88 20.77 9.48
C VAL A 439 -0.53 19.90 10.68
N THR A 440 0.20 20.45 11.67
CA THR A 440 0.51 19.76 12.94
C THR A 440 -0.72 19.72 13.85
N LEU A 441 -0.75 18.78 14.80
CA LEU A 441 -1.81 18.72 15.81
C LEU A 441 -1.93 20.06 16.58
N LEU A 442 -0.79 20.62 16.99
CA LEU A 442 -0.75 21.90 17.67
C LEU A 442 -1.37 23.03 16.83
N GLN A 443 -1.02 23.10 15.56
CA GLN A 443 -1.58 24.12 14.65
C GLN A 443 -3.07 23.90 14.43
N GLY A 444 -3.50 22.67 14.16
CA GLY A 444 -4.92 22.33 13.98
C GLY A 444 -5.76 22.70 15.22
N LEU A 445 -5.25 22.41 16.43
CA LEU A 445 -5.92 22.81 17.66
C LEU A 445 -5.97 24.33 17.84
N LYS A 446 -4.89 25.06 17.59
CA LYS A 446 -4.90 26.54 17.62
C LYS A 446 -5.93 27.13 16.66
N ASP A 447 -6.00 26.57 15.43
CA ASP A 447 -6.94 27.04 14.40
C ASP A 447 -8.41 26.83 14.84
N VAL A 448 -8.73 25.67 15.42
CA VAL A 448 -10.11 25.31 15.78
C VAL A 448 -10.57 25.97 17.09
N LEU A 449 -9.66 26.17 18.04
CA LEU A 449 -9.93 26.76 19.36
C LEU A 449 -9.93 28.30 19.32
N GLY A 450 -9.14 28.89 18.42
CA GLY A 450 -8.97 30.34 18.32
C GLY A 450 -8.51 30.94 19.65
N ASN A 451 -9.05 32.10 20.00
CA ASN A 451 -8.73 32.80 21.26
C ASN A 451 -9.60 32.35 22.45
N LYS A 452 -10.46 31.33 22.27
CA LYS A 452 -11.41 30.90 23.34
C LYS A 452 -10.75 30.03 24.41
N VAL A 453 -9.68 29.34 24.06
CA VAL A 453 -8.93 28.44 24.93
C VAL A 453 -7.45 28.74 24.80
N THR A 454 -6.78 28.89 25.96
CA THR A 454 -5.32 29.07 25.99
C THR A 454 -4.62 27.75 25.67
N VAL A 455 -3.78 27.71 24.64
CA VAL A 455 -2.98 26.53 24.27
C VAL A 455 -1.55 26.74 24.71
N ARG A 456 -1.05 25.86 25.61
CA ARG A 456 0.37 25.77 26.01
C ARG A 456 1.01 24.60 25.26
N HIS A 457 2.29 24.72 24.99
CA HIS A 457 3.03 23.67 24.27
C HIS A 457 4.40 23.44 24.90
N ALA A 458 4.80 22.16 24.95
CA ALA A 458 6.16 21.72 25.22
C ALA A 458 6.41 20.38 24.50
N GLU A 459 7.62 20.14 24.07
CA GLU A 459 7.99 18.89 23.36
C GLU A 459 8.01 17.68 24.31
N GLY A 460 8.45 17.85 25.54
CA GLY A 460 8.47 16.82 26.59
C GLY A 460 9.59 15.79 26.45
N CYS A 461 9.76 15.20 25.28
CA CYS A 461 10.86 14.30 24.94
C CYS A 461 10.99 14.21 23.41
N ASP A 462 12.01 13.50 22.94
CA ASP A 462 12.08 13.07 21.54
C ASP A 462 11.56 11.62 21.33
N TRP A 463 11.68 11.08 20.10
CA TRP A 463 11.10 9.77 19.74
C TRP A 463 11.94 8.56 20.17
N TRP A 464 13.19 8.72 20.60
CA TRP A 464 14.12 7.59 20.65
C TRP A 464 15.12 7.65 21.80
N SER A 465 15.42 8.84 22.35
CA SER A 465 16.49 8.96 23.33
C SER A 465 16.01 8.68 24.75
N SER A 466 16.98 8.33 25.61
CA SER A 466 16.77 8.16 27.04
C SER A 466 16.84 9.49 27.83
N LYS A 467 16.91 10.65 27.13
CA LYS A 467 17.01 11.97 27.77
C LYS A 467 15.66 12.41 28.32
N LYS A 468 15.68 12.86 29.57
CA LYS A 468 14.51 13.31 30.33
C LYS A 468 14.47 14.82 30.58
N ASP A 469 15.41 15.56 30.04
CA ASP A 469 15.65 16.98 30.31
C ASP A 469 14.47 17.90 29.96
N LYS A 470 13.62 17.49 29.00
CA LYS A 470 12.44 18.25 28.56
C LYS A 470 11.15 17.88 29.29
N ILE A 471 11.13 16.77 30.09
CA ILE A 471 9.90 16.31 30.76
C ILE A 471 9.38 17.34 31.75
N ALA A 472 10.27 17.99 32.52
CA ALA A 472 9.86 18.99 33.52
C ALA A 472 9.11 20.17 32.90
N GLU A 473 9.53 20.67 31.72
CA GLU A 473 8.84 21.74 31.00
C GLU A 473 7.41 21.31 30.58
N ALA A 474 7.26 20.10 30.08
CA ALA A 474 5.95 19.57 29.69
C ALA A 474 5.03 19.41 30.91
N VAL A 475 5.54 18.92 32.04
CA VAL A 475 4.79 18.81 33.29
C VAL A 475 4.33 20.18 33.78
N GLU A 476 5.16 21.21 33.71
CA GLU A 476 4.76 22.58 34.10
C GLU A 476 3.71 23.17 33.15
N ALA A 477 3.82 22.92 31.84
CA ALA A 477 2.78 23.32 30.89
C ALA A 477 1.42 22.67 31.24
N VAL A 478 1.44 21.37 31.63
CA VAL A 478 0.23 20.64 32.05
C VAL A 478 -0.32 21.15 33.39
N ARG A 479 0.54 21.39 34.38
CA ARG A 479 0.08 21.97 35.70
C ARG A 479 -0.64 23.27 35.50
N GLY A 480 -0.16 24.13 34.61
CA GLY A 480 -0.75 25.41 34.25
C GLY A 480 -2.01 25.32 33.37
N SER A 481 -2.51 24.13 33.07
CA SER A 481 -3.63 23.89 32.18
C SER A 481 -4.74 23.07 32.85
N ASP A 482 -5.91 23.05 32.21
CA ASP A 482 -7.08 22.29 32.73
C ASP A 482 -7.06 20.85 32.22
N LEU A 483 -6.40 20.57 31.05
CA LEU A 483 -6.36 19.29 30.40
C LEU A 483 -5.04 19.15 29.63
N ALA A 484 -4.52 17.91 29.54
CA ALA A 484 -3.38 17.54 28.73
C ALA A 484 -3.81 16.75 27.47
N ILE A 485 -3.30 17.14 26.32
CA ILE A 485 -3.30 16.33 25.09
C ILE A 485 -1.83 15.94 24.85
N VAL A 486 -1.53 14.64 24.92
CA VAL A 486 -0.16 14.14 24.84
C VAL A 486 -0.01 13.33 23.56
N ALA A 487 0.73 13.86 22.59
CA ALA A 487 0.96 13.21 21.32
C ALA A 487 2.28 12.42 21.33
N VAL A 488 2.16 11.10 21.28
CA VAL A 488 3.27 10.13 21.34
C VAL A 488 3.27 9.22 20.11
N GLY A 489 4.29 8.39 19.93
CA GLY A 489 4.34 7.36 18.89
C GLY A 489 5.69 7.23 18.21
N THR A 490 5.66 6.96 16.90
CA THR A 490 6.85 6.71 16.09
C THR A 490 7.17 7.88 15.16
N ARG A 491 8.38 7.87 14.64
CA ARG A 491 8.83 8.74 13.55
C ARG A 491 9.32 7.88 12.41
N SER A 492 8.72 8.04 11.23
CA SER A 492 9.11 7.31 10.03
C SER A 492 10.40 7.84 9.41
N THR A 493 11.02 7.01 8.60
CA THR A 493 12.03 7.41 7.63
C THR A 493 11.41 8.13 6.43
N TYR A 494 12.25 8.60 5.50
CA TYR A 494 11.84 9.23 4.25
C TYR A 494 12.71 8.70 3.12
N LEU A 495 12.28 7.67 2.43
CA LEU A 495 12.87 7.12 1.21
C LEU A 495 14.41 7.09 1.22
N GLY A 496 15.02 6.32 2.15
CA GLY A 496 16.47 6.15 2.26
C GLY A 496 17.26 7.41 2.66
N ARG A 497 16.61 8.53 2.93
CA ARG A 497 17.20 9.73 3.51
C ARG A 497 16.77 9.90 4.95
N SER A 498 16.94 8.83 5.72
CA SER A 498 16.50 8.84 7.10
C SER A 498 17.02 10.04 7.84
N PRO A 499 16.13 10.81 8.48
CA PRO A 499 16.58 11.60 9.60
C PRO A 499 17.23 10.61 10.56
N LYS A 500 18.38 10.93 11.09
CA LYS A 500 18.92 10.22 12.26
C LYS A 500 17.74 10.03 13.20
N TYR A 501 17.52 8.78 13.71
CA TYR A 501 16.53 8.57 14.76
C TYR A 501 15.08 8.27 14.29
N SER A 502 14.89 7.73 13.10
CA SER A 502 13.64 7.08 12.72
C SER A 502 13.40 5.83 13.58
N THR A 503 12.15 5.56 13.88
CA THR A 503 11.70 4.42 14.68
C THR A 503 10.70 3.52 13.93
N THR A 504 10.49 3.79 12.64
CA THR A 504 9.70 2.97 11.71
C THR A 504 10.06 3.36 10.26
N GLY A 505 9.56 2.64 9.28
CA GLY A 505 9.89 2.75 7.87
C GLY A 505 10.88 1.70 7.41
N GLU A 506 11.24 1.70 6.13
CA GLU A 506 12.12 0.70 5.54
C GLU A 506 13.53 0.71 6.17
N GLY A 507 13.94 -0.46 6.72
CA GLY A 507 15.22 -0.62 7.40
C GLY A 507 15.27 -0.08 8.84
N PHE A 508 14.11 0.29 9.43
CA PHE A 508 13.99 0.75 10.81
C PHE A 508 13.08 -0.18 11.62
N ASP A 509 13.55 -1.40 11.80
CA ASP A 509 12.88 -2.45 12.55
C ASP A 509 13.09 -2.25 14.06
N LEU A 510 12.07 -2.57 14.86
CA LEU A 510 12.13 -2.43 16.32
C LEU A 510 12.27 -3.79 16.99
N SER A 511 13.20 -3.93 17.93
CA SER A 511 13.31 -5.13 18.77
C SER A 511 12.28 -5.18 19.89
N SER A 512 11.75 -4.02 20.32
CA SER A 512 10.66 -3.87 21.28
C SER A 512 9.50 -3.10 20.68
N LEU A 513 8.29 -3.46 21.04
CA LEU A 513 7.05 -2.78 20.64
C LEU A 513 6.53 -1.79 21.70
N GLU A 514 7.28 -1.54 22.74
CA GLU A 514 6.98 -0.48 23.71
C GLU A 514 7.12 0.90 23.07
N LEU A 515 6.57 1.92 23.71
CA LEU A 515 6.76 3.32 23.28
C LEU A 515 8.26 3.64 23.27
N PRO A 516 8.83 4.05 22.13
CA PRO A 516 10.28 4.29 22.03
C PRO A 516 10.76 5.43 22.95
N GLY A 517 12.01 5.32 23.42
CA GLY A 517 12.64 6.33 24.25
C GLY A 517 12.01 6.44 25.63
N VAL A 518 11.71 7.66 26.10
CA VAL A 518 11.14 7.96 27.40
C VAL A 518 9.69 8.47 27.31
N GLN A 519 8.98 8.11 26.26
CA GLN A 519 7.62 8.59 26.02
C GLN A 519 6.63 8.09 27.08
N GLU A 520 6.75 6.84 27.53
CA GLU A 520 5.90 6.34 28.61
C GLU A 520 6.18 7.02 29.94
N GLU A 521 7.46 7.30 30.26
CA GLU A 521 7.82 8.07 31.44
C GLU A 521 7.24 9.50 31.40
N LEU A 522 7.23 10.15 30.23
CA LEU A 522 6.56 11.44 30.05
C LEU A 522 5.07 11.35 30.40
N LEU A 523 4.38 10.31 29.92
CA LEU A 523 2.96 10.07 30.24
C LEU A 523 2.75 9.84 31.75
N GLN A 524 3.63 9.06 32.39
CA GLN A 524 3.59 8.79 33.83
C GLN A 524 3.80 10.06 34.66
N GLU A 525 4.75 10.92 34.30
CA GLU A 525 4.98 12.20 35.00
C GLU A 525 3.82 13.18 34.79
N ILE A 526 3.22 13.23 33.61
CA ILE A 526 2.00 14.03 33.36
C ILE A 526 0.84 13.52 34.19
N LYS A 527 0.63 12.21 34.32
CA LYS A 527 -0.46 11.63 35.11
C LYS A 527 -0.39 12.04 36.60
N LYS A 528 0.83 12.17 37.13
CA LYS A 528 1.03 12.66 38.55
C LYS A 528 0.55 14.07 38.79
N THR A 529 0.31 14.86 37.74
CA THR A 529 -0.29 16.23 37.92
C THR A 529 -1.76 16.18 38.32
N GLY A 530 -2.43 15.03 38.18
CA GLY A 530 -3.87 14.86 38.45
C GLY A 530 -4.77 15.49 37.40
N LYS A 531 -4.23 16.03 36.30
CA LYS A 531 -5.04 16.60 35.21
C LYS A 531 -5.56 15.49 34.29
N PRO A 532 -6.76 15.67 33.70
CA PRO A 532 -7.25 14.77 32.68
C PRO A 532 -6.24 14.67 31.51
N MET A 533 -6.03 13.45 31.02
CA MET A 533 -5.00 13.16 30.00
C MET A 533 -5.60 12.44 28.80
N VAL A 534 -5.64 13.12 27.66
CA VAL A 534 -5.97 12.54 26.36
C VAL A 534 -4.67 12.18 25.65
N VAL A 535 -4.48 10.91 25.31
CA VAL A 535 -3.33 10.43 24.55
C VAL A 535 -3.70 10.37 23.07
N VAL A 536 -2.85 10.92 22.21
CA VAL A 536 -2.94 10.81 20.75
C VAL A 536 -1.72 10.02 20.28
N LEU A 537 -1.95 8.81 19.82
CA LEU A 537 -0.90 7.97 19.22
C LEU A 537 -0.81 8.27 17.73
N ILE A 538 0.35 8.79 17.29
CA ILE A 538 0.67 8.96 15.86
C ILE A 538 1.83 8.01 15.56
N ALA A 539 1.54 6.92 14.82
CA ALA A 539 2.51 5.84 14.64
C ALA A 539 2.35 5.12 13.30
N GLY A 540 3.42 4.46 12.85
CA GLY A 540 3.44 3.60 11.66
C GLY A 540 3.19 2.12 11.97
N LYS A 541 2.95 1.76 13.23
CA LYS A 541 2.67 0.38 13.67
C LYS A 541 2.01 0.37 15.04
N PRO A 542 1.32 -0.73 15.42
CA PRO A 542 0.88 -0.94 16.79
C PRO A 542 2.06 -1.00 17.77
N LEU A 543 1.84 -0.44 18.95
CA LEU A 543 2.78 -0.48 20.07
C LEU A 543 2.12 -1.11 21.30
N ALA A 544 2.91 -1.75 22.14
CA ALA A 544 2.45 -2.30 23.42
C ALA A 544 2.26 -1.16 24.42
N MET A 545 1.00 -0.87 24.78
CA MET A 545 0.63 0.29 25.58
C MET A 545 -0.32 -0.07 26.76
N PRO A 546 -0.05 -1.13 27.54
CA PRO A 546 -0.96 -1.55 28.62
C PRO A 546 -1.14 -0.44 29.67
N TRP A 547 -0.07 0.27 30.02
CA TRP A 547 -0.15 1.37 30.96
C TRP A 547 -1.09 2.49 30.47
N VAL A 548 -1.06 2.82 29.17
CA VAL A 548 -1.93 3.85 28.58
C VAL A 548 -3.39 3.42 28.63
N LYS A 549 -3.69 2.15 28.33
CA LYS A 549 -5.05 1.59 28.42
C LYS A 549 -5.63 1.80 29.83
N GLU A 550 -4.83 1.58 30.86
CA GLU A 550 -5.27 1.71 32.25
C GLU A 550 -5.39 3.17 32.70
N ASN A 551 -4.45 4.03 32.31
CA ASN A 551 -4.23 5.33 32.94
C ASN A 551 -4.67 6.53 32.10
N ALA A 552 -4.81 6.44 30.78
CA ALA A 552 -5.31 7.52 29.95
C ALA A 552 -6.84 7.69 30.12
N ASP A 553 -7.33 8.91 30.06
CA ASP A 553 -8.77 9.21 30.07
C ASP A 553 -9.38 9.02 28.69
N ALA A 554 -8.60 9.22 27.61
CA ALA A 554 -8.94 8.82 26.25
C ALA A 554 -7.67 8.44 25.47
N LEU A 555 -7.83 7.55 24.47
CA LEU A 555 -6.81 7.20 23.50
C LEU A 555 -7.37 7.31 22.08
N LEU A 556 -6.80 8.22 21.30
CA LEU A 556 -7.07 8.39 19.87
C LEU A 556 -5.84 7.94 19.09
N VAL A 557 -6.02 7.01 18.16
CA VAL A 557 -4.97 6.51 17.28
C VAL A 557 -5.14 7.12 15.89
N GLN A 558 -4.07 7.66 15.37
CA GLN A 558 -3.97 8.11 13.99
C GLN A 558 -2.71 7.51 13.41
N TRP A 559 -2.86 6.56 12.49
CA TRP A 559 -1.74 6.20 11.63
C TRP A 559 -1.31 7.44 10.84
N TYR A 560 -0.17 7.41 10.16
CA TYR A 560 0.27 8.62 9.45
C TYR A 560 -0.81 9.15 8.52
N GLY A 561 -1.44 10.26 8.91
CA GLY A 561 -2.70 10.78 8.35
C GLY A 561 -2.53 11.79 7.21
N GLY A 562 -1.33 11.88 6.60
CA GLY A 562 -1.06 12.77 5.48
C GLY A 562 -1.04 14.26 5.86
N GLU A 563 -1.12 15.13 4.85
CA GLU A 563 -0.93 16.57 5.04
C GLU A 563 -2.02 17.26 5.87
N GLN A 564 -3.19 16.63 6.04
CA GLN A 564 -4.32 17.19 6.79
C GLN A 564 -4.52 16.54 8.17
N GLN A 565 -3.56 15.70 8.62
CA GLN A 565 -3.64 14.97 9.89
C GLN A 565 -3.97 15.85 11.08
N GLY A 566 -3.29 16.98 11.26
CA GLY A 566 -3.50 17.85 12.42
C GLY A 566 -4.87 18.53 12.45
N ARG A 567 -5.43 18.88 11.28
CA ARG A 567 -6.81 19.40 11.18
C ARG A 567 -7.83 18.34 11.52
N SER A 568 -7.66 17.14 10.97
CA SER A 568 -8.53 16.00 11.26
C SER A 568 -8.58 15.70 12.75
N LEU A 569 -7.41 15.52 13.38
CA LEU A 569 -7.31 15.27 14.81
C LEU A 569 -7.95 16.39 15.64
N ALA A 570 -7.72 17.66 15.29
CA ALA A 570 -8.31 18.79 16.00
C ALA A 570 -9.84 18.81 15.89
N ASP A 571 -10.39 18.59 14.70
CA ASP A 571 -11.84 18.54 14.47
C ASP A 571 -12.50 17.36 15.22
N ILE A 572 -11.81 16.21 15.29
CA ILE A 572 -12.27 15.05 16.08
C ILE A 572 -12.26 15.40 17.58
N LEU A 573 -11.16 15.91 18.10
CA LEU A 573 -11.03 16.22 19.53
C LEU A 573 -12.10 17.18 20.03
N VAL A 574 -12.53 18.14 19.20
CA VAL A 574 -13.60 19.09 19.57
C VAL A 574 -14.99 18.67 19.11
N GLY A 575 -15.16 17.48 18.53
CA GLY A 575 -16.47 16.91 18.17
C GLY A 575 -17.10 17.44 16.86
N LYS A 576 -16.33 18.12 16.01
CA LYS A 576 -16.80 18.49 14.67
C LYS A 576 -16.86 17.27 13.74
N VAL A 577 -16.00 16.29 13.98
CA VAL A 577 -15.95 15.01 13.30
C VAL A 577 -16.11 13.89 14.33
N ASN A 578 -17.00 12.95 14.05
CA ASN A 578 -17.16 11.74 14.85
C ASN A 578 -16.18 10.68 14.34
N PRO A 579 -15.25 10.16 15.19
CA PRO A 579 -14.30 9.14 14.76
C PRO A 579 -15.00 7.88 14.27
N SER A 580 -14.49 7.30 13.19
CA SER A 580 -15.11 6.13 12.55
C SER A 580 -14.08 5.12 12.00
N GLY A 581 -12.80 5.34 12.23
CA GLY A 581 -11.76 4.38 11.93
C GLY A 581 -11.88 3.12 12.78
N ARG A 582 -11.36 2.00 12.26
CA ARG A 582 -11.30 0.72 12.97
C ARG A 582 -9.88 0.17 12.88
N LEU A 583 -9.44 -0.54 13.92
CA LEU A 583 -8.15 -1.19 13.91
C LEU A 583 -8.07 -2.20 12.77
N ASN A 584 -7.12 -2.00 11.91
CA ASN A 584 -6.76 -2.94 10.83
C ASN A 584 -5.55 -3.81 11.19
N VAL A 585 -4.96 -3.57 12.36
CA VAL A 585 -3.92 -4.39 13.00
C VAL A 585 -4.18 -4.43 14.50
N SER A 586 -4.13 -5.62 15.10
CA SER A 586 -4.28 -5.81 16.54
C SER A 586 -3.10 -5.22 17.31
N PHE A 587 -3.36 -4.67 18.49
CA PHE A 587 -2.32 -4.13 19.39
C PHE A 587 -1.84 -5.21 20.35
N PRO A 588 -0.52 -5.44 20.50
CA PRO A 588 0.02 -6.37 21.45
C PRO A 588 -0.01 -5.84 22.89
N ARG A 589 -0.05 -6.71 23.88
CA ARG A 589 0.14 -6.38 25.31
C ARG A 589 1.59 -6.11 25.64
N SER A 590 2.48 -6.87 25.00
CA SER A 590 3.92 -6.81 25.15
C SER A 590 4.57 -7.30 23.85
N THR A 591 5.86 -7.11 23.67
CA THR A 591 6.58 -7.71 22.54
C THR A 591 6.48 -9.24 22.55
N GLY A 592 6.47 -9.86 23.75
CA GLY A 592 6.32 -11.31 23.91
C GLY A 592 4.92 -11.86 23.61
N ASN A 593 3.90 -11.00 23.54
CA ASN A 593 2.53 -11.38 23.13
C ASN A 593 2.39 -11.55 21.62
N THR A 594 3.40 -11.19 20.82
CA THR A 594 3.35 -11.37 19.36
C THR A 594 3.73 -12.81 18.94
N PRO A 595 3.08 -13.33 17.89
CA PRO A 595 2.05 -12.73 17.03
C PRO A 595 0.68 -12.66 17.72
N CYS A 596 -0.05 -11.54 17.56
CA CYS A 596 -1.32 -11.31 18.23
C CYS A 596 -2.50 -11.01 17.28
N PHE A 597 -2.41 -11.39 16.01
CA PHE A 597 -3.46 -11.20 15.02
C PHE A 597 -4.78 -11.91 15.40
N TYR A 598 -5.91 -11.37 14.98
CA TYR A 598 -7.25 -11.83 15.41
C TYR A 598 -7.65 -13.22 14.91
N ASN A 599 -7.18 -13.62 13.70
CA ASN A 599 -7.54 -14.87 13.05
C ASN A 599 -6.55 -16.00 13.36
N HIS A 600 -6.21 -16.16 14.64
CA HIS A 600 -5.36 -17.23 15.16
C HIS A 600 -6.10 -18.58 15.12
N PHE A 601 -5.37 -19.67 15.29
CA PHE A 601 -5.96 -20.99 15.50
C PHE A 601 -6.42 -21.17 16.96
N ILE A 602 -7.36 -22.06 17.21
CA ILE A 602 -7.84 -22.35 18.59
C ILE A 602 -6.69 -22.71 19.50
N THR A 603 -5.75 -23.52 19.01
CA THR A 603 -4.58 -23.97 19.79
C THR A 603 -3.60 -22.88 20.17
N ASP A 604 -3.56 -21.78 19.42
CA ASP A 604 -2.56 -20.71 19.62
C ASP A 604 -2.80 -19.94 20.92
N ARG A 605 -4.06 -19.86 21.36
CA ARG A 605 -4.46 -19.19 22.60
C ARG A 605 -5.16 -20.08 23.59
N ASN A 606 -5.17 -21.38 23.34
CA ASN A 606 -5.72 -22.40 24.21
C ASN A 606 -7.10 -22.04 24.78
N GLU A 607 -8.02 -21.61 23.90
CA GLU A 607 -9.40 -21.27 24.33
C GLU A 607 -10.11 -22.48 25.00
N PRO A 608 -10.93 -22.25 26.01
CA PRO A 608 -11.57 -20.99 26.42
C PRO A 608 -10.84 -20.21 27.53
N PHE A 609 -9.59 -20.42 27.74
CA PHE A 609 -8.82 -19.81 28.83
C PHE A 609 -8.40 -18.38 28.45
N ASP A 610 -9.13 -17.38 28.93
CA ASP A 610 -8.92 -15.95 28.65
C ASP A 610 -8.22 -15.18 29.78
N GLN A 611 -7.85 -15.89 30.87
CA GLN A 611 -7.23 -15.31 32.05
C GLN A 611 -5.71 -15.53 32.05
N PRO A 612 -4.91 -14.55 32.51
CA PRO A 612 -3.49 -14.75 32.70
C PRO A 612 -3.21 -15.96 33.58
N GLY A 613 -2.16 -16.72 33.23
CA GLY A 613 -1.64 -17.75 34.10
C GLY A 613 -0.82 -17.16 35.24
N SER A 614 -0.77 -17.86 36.38
CA SER A 614 0.17 -17.57 37.48
C SER A 614 1.15 -18.74 37.64
N PRO A 615 2.24 -18.56 38.39
CA PRO A 615 3.13 -19.69 38.72
C PRO A 615 2.42 -20.88 39.37
N GLU A 616 1.36 -20.66 40.15
CA GLU A 616 0.56 -21.66 40.83
C GLU A 616 -0.49 -22.29 39.91
N GLU A 617 -1.05 -21.48 38.97
CA GLU A 617 -2.06 -21.90 37.99
C GLU A 617 -1.69 -21.40 36.60
N PRO A 618 -0.84 -22.12 35.86
CA PRO A 618 -0.42 -21.69 34.50
C PRO A 618 -1.56 -21.60 33.47
N LYS A 619 -2.65 -22.34 33.67
CA LYS A 619 -3.88 -22.32 32.82
C LYS A 619 -3.63 -22.57 31.33
N GLY A 620 -2.45 -22.99 30.90
CA GLY A 620 -2.07 -23.16 29.51
C GLY A 620 -1.82 -21.86 28.73
N HIS A 621 -1.71 -20.74 29.44
CA HIS A 621 -1.42 -19.40 28.90
C HIS A 621 -0.07 -18.87 29.37
N TYR A 622 0.26 -17.64 28.97
CA TYR A 622 1.41 -16.94 29.52
C TYR A 622 1.25 -16.71 31.02
N ILE A 623 2.33 -16.95 31.76
CA ILE A 623 2.39 -16.55 33.17
C ILE A 623 2.54 -15.03 33.20
N PHE A 624 1.66 -14.35 33.98
CA PHE A 624 1.61 -12.89 34.12
C PHE A 624 1.11 -12.08 32.92
N ASP A 625 0.68 -12.73 31.81
CA ASP A 625 0.07 -12.05 30.68
C ASP A 625 -1.07 -12.89 30.08
N ALA A 626 -1.99 -12.24 29.38
CA ALA A 626 -3.03 -12.91 28.61
C ALA A 626 -2.59 -13.11 27.17
N PRO A 627 -3.06 -14.15 26.46
CA PRO A 627 -2.70 -14.39 25.06
C PRO A 627 -3.44 -13.44 24.09
N ASP A 628 -4.55 -12.83 24.52
CA ASP A 628 -5.33 -11.93 23.70
C ASP A 628 -4.62 -10.60 23.42
N PRO A 629 -4.87 -9.95 22.29
CA PRO A 629 -4.35 -8.62 22.03
C PRO A 629 -4.86 -7.61 23.06
N LEU A 630 -4.15 -6.50 23.20
CA LEU A 630 -4.58 -5.38 24.03
C LEU A 630 -5.85 -4.72 23.48
N TRP A 631 -5.89 -4.53 22.16
CA TRP A 631 -7.08 -4.17 21.35
C TRP A 631 -7.07 -4.99 20.07
N SER A 632 -8.20 -5.61 19.79
CA SER A 632 -8.33 -6.54 18.68
C SER A 632 -8.63 -5.83 17.35
N PHE A 633 -8.36 -6.50 16.24
CA PHE A 633 -8.76 -6.11 14.89
C PHE A 633 -10.24 -5.72 14.83
N GLY A 634 -10.57 -4.67 14.12
CA GLY A 634 -11.92 -4.13 13.96
C GLY A 634 -12.34 -3.18 15.09
N SER A 635 -11.62 -3.13 16.22
CA SER A 635 -12.00 -2.28 17.37
C SER A 635 -11.92 -0.80 17.02
N GLY A 636 -12.83 -0.03 17.63
CA GLY A 636 -12.91 1.41 17.53
C GLY A 636 -14.26 1.92 18.04
N GLN A 637 -14.22 2.99 18.83
CA GLN A 637 -15.40 3.63 19.42
C GLN A 637 -15.88 4.81 18.56
N SER A 638 -17.07 5.29 18.85
CA SER A 638 -17.69 6.47 18.26
C SER A 638 -18.19 7.39 19.37
N TYR A 639 -18.42 8.67 19.07
CA TYR A 639 -19.10 9.59 19.99
C TYR A 639 -20.61 9.33 20.08
N THR A 640 -21.12 8.40 19.26
CA THR A 640 -22.49 7.90 19.33
C THR A 640 -22.49 6.41 19.63
N THR A 641 -23.65 5.82 19.90
CA THR A 641 -23.81 4.41 20.21
C THR A 641 -24.63 3.71 19.13
N PHE A 642 -24.25 2.47 18.80
CA PHE A 642 -24.95 1.66 17.83
C PHE A 642 -25.50 0.39 18.47
N GLU A 643 -26.74 0.05 18.12
CA GLU A 643 -27.43 -1.16 18.53
C GLU A 643 -27.65 -2.05 17.30
N TYR A 644 -27.13 -3.27 17.35
CA TYR A 644 -27.34 -4.28 16.34
C TYR A 644 -28.70 -4.97 16.61
N VAL A 645 -29.72 -4.57 15.86
CA VAL A 645 -31.14 -4.88 16.17
C VAL A 645 -31.55 -6.24 15.63
N ASP A 646 -31.10 -6.59 14.41
CA ASP A 646 -31.58 -7.80 13.69
C ASP A 646 -30.54 -8.29 12.69
N CYS A 647 -30.49 -9.61 12.47
CA CYS A 647 -29.66 -10.25 11.47
C CYS A 647 -30.40 -11.40 10.79
N ALA A 648 -30.59 -11.32 9.47
CA ALA A 648 -31.22 -12.31 8.65
C ALA A 648 -30.28 -12.85 7.58
N LEU A 649 -30.36 -14.16 7.31
CA LEU A 649 -29.71 -14.85 6.22
C LEU A 649 -30.68 -15.12 5.08
N SER A 650 -30.24 -15.06 3.82
CA SER A 650 -31.05 -15.41 2.66
C SER A 650 -31.40 -16.91 2.60
N ASP A 651 -30.49 -17.76 3.07
CA ASP A 651 -30.65 -19.21 3.17
C ASP A 651 -29.75 -19.75 4.30
N SER A 652 -30.07 -20.93 4.80
CA SER A 652 -29.27 -21.66 5.79
C SER A 652 -28.63 -22.94 5.24
N VAL A 653 -29.00 -23.35 3.99
CA VAL A 653 -28.48 -24.56 3.34
C VAL A 653 -28.03 -24.22 1.94
N LEU A 654 -26.75 -24.31 1.66
CA LEU A 654 -26.10 -23.77 0.46
C LEU A 654 -25.17 -24.81 -0.18
N THR A 655 -24.73 -24.53 -1.40
CA THR A 655 -23.70 -25.27 -2.13
C THR A 655 -22.49 -24.36 -2.39
N ASP A 656 -21.40 -24.94 -2.85
CA ASP A 656 -20.16 -24.19 -3.22
C ASP A 656 -20.35 -23.14 -4.33
N LYS A 657 -21.48 -23.19 -5.06
CA LYS A 657 -21.83 -22.28 -6.17
C LYS A 657 -22.73 -21.13 -5.76
N ASP A 658 -23.30 -21.20 -4.56
CA ASP A 658 -24.26 -20.22 -4.07
C ASP A 658 -23.59 -18.97 -3.50
N GLN A 659 -24.41 -17.94 -3.33
CA GLN A 659 -24.02 -16.69 -2.64
C GLN A 659 -24.98 -16.46 -1.47
N LEU A 660 -24.45 -16.40 -0.26
CA LEU A 660 -25.20 -15.99 0.92
C LEU A 660 -25.35 -14.47 0.92
N THR A 661 -26.56 -13.98 1.17
CA THR A 661 -26.81 -12.58 1.49
C THR A 661 -27.17 -12.46 2.96
N VAL A 662 -26.42 -11.64 3.68
CA VAL A 662 -26.64 -11.33 5.11
C VAL A 662 -27.15 -9.91 5.22
N THR A 663 -28.31 -9.75 5.87
CA THR A 663 -28.93 -8.44 6.09
C THR A 663 -28.88 -8.13 7.59
N VAL A 664 -28.26 -7.00 7.95
CA VAL A 664 -28.07 -6.58 9.34
C VAL A 664 -28.73 -5.21 9.53
N LYS A 665 -29.57 -5.06 10.57
CA LYS A 665 -30.14 -3.77 10.95
C LYS A 665 -29.36 -3.20 12.11
N VAL A 666 -28.83 -1.99 11.94
CA VAL A 666 -28.10 -1.25 12.97
C VAL A 666 -28.78 0.09 13.22
N LYS A 667 -29.08 0.40 14.48
CA LYS A 667 -29.68 1.65 14.93
C LYS A 667 -28.65 2.51 15.61
N ASN A 668 -28.57 3.76 15.24
CA ASN A 668 -27.85 4.78 16.02
C ASN A 668 -28.73 5.24 17.17
N THR A 669 -28.39 4.87 18.40
CA THR A 669 -29.15 5.19 19.61
C THR A 669 -28.69 6.47 20.29
N GLY A 670 -27.61 7.08 19.80
CA GLY A 670 -27.07 8.32 20.35
C GLY A 670 -27.62 9.58 19.67
N LYS A 671 -27.00 10.72 19.98
CA LYS A 671 -27.45 12.05 19.56
C LYS A 671 -26.66 12.65 18.41
N MET A 672 -25.61 11.97 17.92
CA MET A 672 -24.74 12.43 16.85
C MET A 672 -24.81 11.44 15.68
N ASP A 673 -24.75 11.95 14.46
CA ASP A 673 -24.56 11.13 13.28
C ASP A 673 -23.23 10.35 13.39
N GLY A 674 -23.20 9.09 12.98
CA GLY A 674 -21.99 8.28 13.05
C GLY A 674 -21.91 7.26 11.94
N LYS A 675 -20.68 6.94 11.52
CA LYS A 675 -20.42 5.84 10.59
C LYS A 675 -20.12 4.56 11.36
N GLU A 676 -20.80 3.48 11.02
CA GLU A 676 -20.56 2.16 11.60
C GLU A 676 -19.98 1.22 10.54
N VAL A 677 -19.10 0.32 10.99
CA VAL A 677 -18.50 -0.74 10.17
C VAL A 677 -19.06 -2.08 10.63
N VAL A 678 -20.01 -2.62 9.88
CA VAL A 678 -20.51 -3.98 10.10
C VAL A 678 -19.56 -4.96 9.46
N GLN A 679 -19.05 -5.92 10.25
CA GLN A 679 -18.04 -6.90 9.88
C GLN A 679 -18.66 -8.30 9.92
N LEU A 680 -18.46 -9.07 8.84
CA LEU A 680 -18.88 -10.46 8.73
C LEU A 680 -17.68 -11.37 8.79
N TYR A 681 -17.64 -12.19 9.80
CA TYR A 681 -16.64 -13.23 10.00
C TYR A 681 -17.25 -14.62 9.77
N VAL A 682 -16.42 -15.55 9.36
CA VAL A 682 -16.79 -16.95 9.20
C VAL A 682 -15.86 -17.83 10.04
N ARG A 683 -16.45 -18.81 10.71
CA ARG A 683 -15.75 -19.91 11.38
C ARG A 683 -16.21 -21.22 10.77
N ASP A 684 -15.27 -22.03 10.31
CA ASP A 684 -15.52 -23.42 10.00
C ASP A 684 -15.53 -24.22 11.32
N ARG A 685 -16.63 -24.89 11.61
CA ARG A 685 -16.78 -25.62 12.90
C ARG A 685 -15.93 -26.88 12.97
N PHE A 686 -15.85 -27.59 11.85
CA PHE A 686 -15.09 -28.84 11.75
C PHE A 686 -14.59 -29.01 10.31
N SER A 687 -13.29 -29.05 10.13
CA SER A 687 -12.61 -29.16 8.85
C SER A 687 -11.52 -30.21 8.86
N SER A 688 -11.09 -30.65 7.68
CA SER A 688 -10.06 -31.69 7.52
C SER A 688 -8.67 -31.24 7.94
N VAL A 689 -8.46 -29.92 8.16
CA VAL A 689 -7.23 -29.30 8.66
C VAL A 689 -7.61 -28.24 9.69
N ALA A 690 -6.67 -27.84 10.54
CA ALA A 690 -6.89 -26.73 11.47
C ALA A 690 -7.18 -25.43 10.68
N THR A 691 -8.22 -24.72 11.07
CA THR A 691 -8.63 -23.45 10.49
C THR A 691 -8.65 -22.35 11.55
N PRO A 692 -8.52 -21.07 11.17
CA PRO A 692 -8.61 -19.96 12.12
C PRO A 692 -9.96 -19.90 12.84
N ILE A 693 -9.93 -19.42 14.09
CA ILE A 693 -11.15 -19.25 14.91
C ILE A 693 -12.21 -18.40 14.22
N ARG A 694 -11.81 -17.49 13.37
CA ARG A 694 -12.66 -16.66 12.49
C ARG A 694 -11.84 -15.99 11.40
N GLN A 695 -12.47 -15.66 10.29
CA GLN A 695 -11.88 -14.94 9.16
C GLN A 695 -12.85 -13.89 8.67
N LEU A 696 -12.40 -12.65 8.49
CA LEU A 696 -13.19 -11.62 7.82
C LEU A 696 -13.48 -12.03 6.38
N LYS A 697 -14.74 -11.97 5.96
CA LYS A 697 -15.19 -12.33 4.60
C LYS A 697 -16.08 -11.29 3.94
N ALA A 698 -16.57 -10.33 4.71
CA ALA A 698 -17.23 -9.14 4.19
C ALA A 698 -17.24 -8.04 5.25
N PHE A 699 -17.29 -6.80 4.80
CA PHE A 699 -17.55 -5.65 5.66
C PHE A 699 -18.26 -4.55 4.88
N ARG A 700 -18.92 -3.66 5.61
CA ARG A 700 -19.55 -2.47 5.03
C ARG A 700 -19.61 -1.34 6.03
N LYS A 701 -19.23 -0.13 5.58
CA LYS A 701 -19.28 1.11 6.35
C LYS A 701 -20.35 2.02 5.78
N ASP A 702 -21.29 2.46 6.63
CA ASP A 702 -22.34 3.40 6.24
C ASP A 702 -22.58 4.45 7.36
N LEU A 703 -23.01 5.65 6.94
CA LEU A 703 -23.45 6.70 7.86
C LEU A 703 -24.86 6.41 8.37
N ILE A 704 -25.03 6.40 9.70
CA ILE A 704 -26.34 6.27 10.34
C ILE A 704 -26.66 7.57 11.06
N LYS A 705 -27.73 8.23 10.67
CA LYS A 705 -28.20 9.46 11.33
C LYS A 705 -28.62 9.18 12.75
N ALA A 706 -28.46 10.18 13.64
CA ALA A 706 -28.91 10.08 15.05
C ALA A 706 -30.37 9.62 15.14
N GLY A 707 -30.64 8.57 15.91
CA GLY A 707 -31.97 7.95 16.06
C GLY A 707 -32.44 7.08 14.90
N ALA A 708 -31.75 7.06 13.75
CA ALA A 708 -32.13 6.27 12.57
C ALA A 708 -31.63 4.82 12.66
N THR A 709 -32.28 3.95 11.87
CA THR A 709 -31.85 2.56 11.64
C THR A 709 -31.50 2.38 10.17
N ASN A 710 -30.30 1.87 9.90
CA ASN A 710 -29.88 1.49 8.55
C ASN A 710 -29.85 -0.02 8.39
N THR A 711 -30.03 -0.48 7.15
CA THR A 711 -29.89 -1.87 6.76
C THR A 711 -28.61 -2.06 5.97
N PHE A 712 -27.74 -2.91 6.49
CA PHE A 712 -26.50 -3.32 5.84
C PHE A 712 -26.74 -4.64 5.11
N THR A 713 -26.32 -4.71 3.86
CA THR A 713 -26.37 -5.94 3.07
C THR A 713 -24.95 -6.37 2.75
N LEU A 714 -24.58 -7.55 3.21
CA LEU A 714 -23.28 -8.19 2.99
C LEU A 714 -23.48 -9.42 2.10
N LYS A 715 -22.59 -9.63 1.16
CA LYS A 715 -22.63 -10.76 0.22
C LYS A 715 -21.41 -11.64 0.46
N LEU A 716 -21.62 -12.93 0.60
CA LEU A 716 -20.58 -13.93 0.79
C LEU A 716 -20.76 -15.04 -0.27
N PRO A 717 -19.94 -15.07 -1.33
CA PRO A 717 -19.86 -16.24 -2.19
C PRO A 717 -19.39 -17.45 -1.38
N ILE A 718 -20.09 -18.58 -1.46
CA ILE A 718 -19.71 -19.76 -0.67
C ILE A 718 -18.35 -20.32 -1.10
N SER A 719 -17.92 -20.07 -2.34
CA SER A 719 -16.56 -20.37 -2.79
C SER A 719 -15.45 -19.70 -1.95
N GLU A 720 -15.73 -18.57 -1.26
CA GLU A 720 -14.78 -17.92 -0.34
C GLU A 720 -14.58 -18.68 0.98
N LEU A 721 -15.34 -19.76 1.22
CA LEU A 721 -15.15 -20.68 2.33
C LEU A 721 -14.14 -21.79 2.01
N ALA A 722 -13.55 -21.78 0.82
CA ALA A 722 -12.56 -22.76 0.41
C ALA A 722 -11.33 -22.75 1.34
N LEU A 723 -10.82 -23.93 1.63
CA LEU A 723 -9.58 -24.15 2.35
C LEU A 723 -8.63 -25.04 1.52
N TRP A 724 -7.35 -25.01 1.86
CA TRP A 724 -6.35 -25.95 1.33
C TRP A 724 -6.30 -27.18 2.23
N ASN A 725 -6.86 -28.31 1.77
CA ASN A 725 -6.94 -29.55 2.54
C ASN A 725 -5.57 -30.22 2.78
N ALA A 726 -5.55 -31.36 3.44
CA ALA A 726 -4.34 -32.11 3.72
C ALA A 726 -3.56 -32.56 2.47
N ARG A 727 -4.20 -32.59 1.30
CA ARG A 727 -3.60 -32.95 0.01
C ARG A 727 -3.25 -31.73 -0.84
N MET A 728 -3.28 -30.54 -0.26
CA MET A 728 -3.04 -29.27 -0.96
C MET A 728 -3.98 -29.03 -2.16
N GLN A 729 -5.25 -29.38 -1.99
CA GLN A 729 -6.34 -29.08 -2.93
C GLN A 729 -7.19 -27.96 -2.34
N GLU A 730 -7.54 -26.95 -3.13
CA GLU A 730 -8.47 -25.91 -2.73
C GLU A 730 -9.91 -26.42 -2.87
N VAL A 731 -10.60 -26.56 -1.76
CA VAL A 731 -11.95 -27.15 -1.70
C VAL A 731 -12.85 -26.41 -0.70
N VAL A 732 -14.12 -26.31 -1.01
CA VAL A 732 -15.15 -26.01 -0.01
C VAL A 732 -15.62 -27.35 0.56
N GLU A 733 -15.34 -27.60 1.82
CA GLU A 733 -15.77 -28.84 2.48
C GLU A 733 -17.24 -28.77 2.89
N PRO A 734 -17.98 -29.87 2.78
CA PRO A 734 -19.33 -29.90 3.32
C PRO A 734 -19.31 -29.89 4.84
N GLY A 735 -20.20 -29.11 5.45
CA GLY A 735 -20.20 -28.96 6.91
C GLY A 735 -21.00 -27.76 7.39
N GLU A 736 -20.87 -27.48 8.66
CA GLU A 736 -21.50 -26.32 9.31
C GLU A 736 -20.49 -25.19 9.49
N PHE A 737 -20.92 -24.00 9.11
CA PHE A 737 -20.15 -22.76 9.26
C PHE A 737 -20.92 -21.77 10.12
N GLU A 738 -20.21 -21.12 11.03
CA GLU A 738 -20.75 -19.98 11.78
C GLU A 738 -20.53 -18.70 10.99
N ILE A 739 -21.62 -17.97 10.77
CA ILE A 739 -21.64 -16.62 10.25
C ILE A 739 -21.76 -15.68 11.43
N GLN A 740 -20.67 -14.99 11.73
CA GLN A 740 -20.56 -14.12 12.89
C GLN A 740 -20.59 -12.65 12.44
N ILE A 741 -21.50 -11.86 12.98
CA ILE A 741 -21.64 -10.44 12.68
C ILE A 741 -21.22 -9.63 13.90
N GLY A 742 -20.24 -8.75 13.71
CA GLY A 742 -19.68 -7.94 14.78
C GLY A 742 -19.32 -6.53 14.35
N SER A 743 -18.95 -5.72 15.32
CA SER A 743 -18.30 -4.42 15.15
C SER A 743 -16.77 -4.51 15.27
N ALA A 744 -16.28 -5.64 15.79
CA ALA A 744 -14.86 -6.01 15.89
C ALA A 744 -14.73 -7.53 15.98
N ALA A 745 -13.52 -8.06 15.85
CA ALA A 745 -13.25 -9.50 15.94
C ALA A 745 -13.57 -10.08 17.33
N ASP A 746 -13.44 -9.27 18.39
CA ASP A 746 -13.77 -9.63 19.77
C ASP A 746 -15.14 -9.10 20.24
N ASN A 747 -15.92 -8.45 19.36
CA ASN A 747 -17.25 -7.95 19.67
C ASN A 747 -18.30 -8.42 18.65
N ILE A 748 -18.75 -9.66 18.83
CA ILE A 748 -19.73 -10.33 17.98
C ILE A 748 -21.15 -10.14 18.55
N HIS A 749 -22.05 -9.61 17.74
CA HIS A 749 -23.46 -9.35 18.11
C HIS A 749 -24.38 -10.49 17.70
N PHE A 750 -24.12 -11.14 16.56
CA PHE A 750 -24.93 -12.26 16.08
C PHE A 750 -24.04 -13.40 15.58
N THR A 751 -24.45 -14.63 15.92
CA THR A 751 -23.90 -15.85 15.35
C THR A 751 -25.04 -16.69 14.74
N LYS A 752 -24.95 -17.02 13.47
CA LYS A 752 -25.89 -17.87 12.74
C LYS A 752 -25.12 -19.04 12.14
N VAL A 753 -25.78 -20.17 12.00
CA VAL A 753 -25.16 -21.37 11.40
C VAL A 753 -25.75 -21.59 10.01
N ILE A 754 -24.89 -21.88 9.05
CA ILE A 754 -25.28 -22.40 7.72
C ILE A 754 -24.69 -23.79 7.52
N THR A 755 -25.32 -24.57 6.67
CA THR A 755 -24.83 -25.88 6.23
C THR A 755 -24.46 -25.81 4.75
N VAL A 756 -23.22 -26.14 4.42
CA VAL A 756 -22.79 -26.33 3.03
C VAL A 756 -22.90 -27.80 2.69
N LYS A 757 -23.68 -28.12 1.64
CA LYS A 757 -23.85 -29.48 1.15
C LYS A 757 -22.67 -29.91 0.30
N GLY A 758 -22.25 -31.17 0.46
CA GLY A 758 -21.35 -31.83 -0.48
C GLY A 758 -21.99 -32.00 -1.88
N LYS A 759 -21.09 -32.14 -2.87
CA LYS A 759 -21.49 -32.45 -4.25
C LYS A 759 -22.14 -33.81 -4.35
#